data_3b3909083c62540a4fc69830254fc701
#
_entry.id   3b3909083c62540a4fc69830254fc701
#
_cell.length_a   1.000
_cell.length_b   1.000
_cell.length_c   1.000
_cell.angle_alpha   90.00
_cell.angle_beta   90.00
_cell.angle_gamma   90.00
#
_symmetry.space_group_name_H-M   'P 1'
#
loop_
_entity.id
_entity.type
_entity.pdbx_description
1 polymer ?
#
loop_
_entity_poly.entity_id
_entity_poly.type
_entity_poly.pdbx_seq_one_letter_code
_entity_poly.pdbx_strand_id
1 'polypeptide(L)'
;MVNRSITWLLCPLLLWAQEPTELSKDVLSPLVVTAQGGFPEPLGKSVWSLTQLKTDDLLVLSRSMPEALTGMPSVMVQKTALGQSSPYIRGLTGYHNVLLVDGIRLNHSAMRSGPNQYWSTVELYGTNHIEALRGSYGTLYGADAVGGVVNVLSGKPSFGYGEKYSTGEFFGRLSSAERSWTVGILGEVTSGDWFVEVSHTERSFGDLEGGSDIGRQPNTGYDMSGTQARLARKISNNAHWVFGFQRAFMDDVPRTHKTIDGLSWEGLSVGKELRRQLDQDRELYYSRFEWDDAGGWADTGQITLSLHQHGQERNRRKSSNGDLIDDRQGFELDDLGFNARFESDEMHWGKFSYGLEFHLESLSSFGSDFNNTSMVNRSYTQGPLAADASYNRYASYLQYAYEHESGWKVQPGIRYSSVHADLKEFYTKNNDFSTQSAPHSKTYEEVIGSVRVRKNLNEQLSVFGGLSQGFRPPSLYDLTSTDETSIIEEPNLNLKSEDFIQFEVGARHNAGPLSLSASYYHTWIRDMIVRSPYLDAASGKTKSVKSNGDGYIHGLELELGYEWSEALSSKLSFSWMDGEVQQLLDDNLTGTVTIEGRNFLPVDRATTRLMPIQAHLTTRYQAVSSPWMGELSLLAVGKADDLSLKDETDNSRIPEYGTPAYLLWGMRGSYAWDDYSKLTLAVENLSDIDYRVHGSGVNGAGRNFILSLSRKF
;
A
#
# COMPACT_ATOMS: atom_id res chain seq x y z
N MET A 1 25.43 29.72 5.16
CA MET A 1 25.91 30.25 3.86
C MET A 1 25.78 29.14 2.81
N VAL A 2 24.59 28.84 2.37
CA VAL A 2 24.35 28.05 1.15
C VAL A 2 23.07 28.60 0.55
N ASN A 3 23.20 29.61 -0.28
CA ASN A 3 22.09 30.12 -1.08
C ASN A 3 22.71 30.76 -2.32
N ARG A 4 22.67 30.05 -3.44
CA ARG A 4 22.83 30.54 -4.83
C ARG A 4 23.41 29.44 -5.74
N SER A 5 22.58 28.48 -6.21
CA SER A 5 22.94 27.66 -7.37
C SER A 5 21.77 26.95 -8.06
N ILE A 6 20.51 27.17 -7.67
CA ILE A 6 19.36 26.45 -8.27
C ILE A 6 18.65 27.24 -9.38
N THR A 7 18.99 28.52 -9.58
CA THR A 7 18.19 29.44 -10.45
C THR A 7 18.57 29.37 -11.95
N TRP A 8 19.51 28.56 -12.40
CA TRP A 8 19.99 28.57 -13.79
C TRP A 8 19.61 27.34 -14.66
N LEU A 9 18.85 26.39 -14.12
CA LEU A 9 18.47 25.17 -14.87
C LEU A 9 17.06 25.18 -15.46
N LEU A 10 16.29 26.24 -15.27
CA LEU A 10 14.90 26.32 -15.77
C LEU A 10 14.68 27.31 -16.95
N CYS A 11 15.70 27.92 -17.49
CA CYS A 11 15.51 29.05 -18.42
C CYS A 11 15.82 28.83 -19.91
N PRO A 12 16.15 27.67 -20.50
CA PRO A 12 16.21 27.56 -21.96
C PRO A 12 15.07 26.79 -22.64
N LEU A 13 13.96 26.44 -21.94
CA LEU A 13 12.90 25.62 -22.55
C LEU A 13 11.67 26.41 -23.08
N LEU A 14 11.73 27.72 -23.13
CA LEU A 14 10.56 28.58 -23.47
C LEU A 14 10.55 29.18 -24.87
N LEU A 15 11.42 28.76 -25.79
CA LEU A 15 11.46 29.35 -27.14
C LEU A 15 11.48 28.24 -28.21
N TRP A 16 10.29 27.71 -28.54
CA TRP A 16 9.93 27.15 -29.87
C TRP A 16 8.57 26.43 -29.74
N ALA A 17 7.50 27.19 -29.60
CA ALA A 17 6.15 26.69 -29.78
C ALA A 17 5.80 26.82 -31.28
N GLN A 18 5.83 25.73 -32.03
CA GLN A 18 5.10 25.61 -33.28
C GLN A 18 3.60 25.43 -32.97
N GLU A 19 2.73 26.00 -33.81
CA GLU A 19 1.28 25.88 -33.67
C GLU A 19 0.86 24.40 -33.58
N PRO A 20 -0.04 24.06 -32.67
CA PRO A 20 -0.47 22.68 -32.47
C PRO A 20 -1.28 22.21 -33.69
N THR A 21 -0.80 21.19 -34.36
CA THR A 21 -1.63 20.36 -35.26
C THR A 21 -2.78 19.77 -34.42
N GLU A 22 -4.01 19.84 -34.92
CA GLU A 22 -5.19 19.22 -34.29
C GLU A 22 -4.94 17.71 -34.11
N LEU A 23 -4.53 17.31 -32.92
CA LEU A 23 -4.47 15.92 -32.50
C LEU A 23 -5.89 15.40 -32.29
N SER A 24 -6.18 14.23 -32.82
CA SER A 24 -7.48 13.58 -32.79
C SER A 24 -8.11 13.54 -31.38
N LYS A 25 -9.32 14.08 -31.26
CA LYS A 25 -10.06 14.33 -30.02
C LYS A 25 -10.62 13.10 -29.28
N ASP A 26 -10.22 11.88 -29.61
CA ASP A 26 -10.82 10.65 -29.07
C ASP A 26 -9.83 9.76 -28.30
N VAL A 27 -9.00 10.33 -27.44
CA VAL A 27 -8.47 9.53 -26.32
C VAL A 27 -9.56 9.52 -25.23
N LEU A 28 -10.42 8.53 -25.25
CA LEU A 28 -11.37 8.28 -24.17
C LEU A 28 -10.63 8.28 -22.85
N SER A 29 -11.04 9.13 -21.93
CA SER A 29 -10.49 9.17 -20.58
C SER A 29 -10.55 7.76 -19.98
N PRO A 30 -9.46 7.19 -19.41
CA PRO A 30 -9.50 5.84 -18.88
C PRO A 30 -10.61 5.71 -17.84
N LEU A 31 -11.32 4.58 -17.86
CA LEU A 31 -12.34 4.26 -16.87
C LEU A 31 -11.66 3.80 -15.59
N VAL A 32 -12.15 4.27 -14.45
CA VAL A 32 -11.76 3.87 -13.11
C VAL A 32 -12.99 3.38 -12.35
N VAL A 33 -12.83 2.34 -11.55
CA VAL A 33 -13.94 1.72 -10.82
C VAL A 33 -13.89 1.98 -9.33
N THR A 34 -12.71 2.13 -8.75
CA THR A 34 -12.53 2.29 -7.31
C THR A 34 -13.12 3.61 -6.78
N ALA A 35 -13.08 4.67 -7.57
CA ALA A 35 -13.61 5.98 -7.18
C ALA A 35 -15.13 6.00 -6.93
N GLN A 36 -15.86 5.04 -7.50
CA GLN A 36 -17.31 4.90 -7.37
C GLN A 36 -17.71 3.61 -6.63
N GLY A 37 -16.83 3.08 -5.79
CA GLY A 37 -17.16 1.89 -5.02
C GLY A 37 -17.31 0.60 -5.83
N GLY A 38 -16.69 0.52 -7.01
CA GLY A 38 -16.71 -0.65 -7.88
C GLY A 38 -17.41 -0.40 -9.24
N PHE A 39 -17.99 0.78 -9.46
CA PHE A 39 -18.69 1.11 -10.72
C PHE A 39 -17.84 2.01 -11.62
N PRO A 40 -17.87 1.80 -12.97
CA PRO A 40 -17.00 2.53 -13.88
C PRO A 40 -17.34 4.02 -13.99
N GLU A 41 -16.31 4.85 -13.90
CA GLU A 41 -16.38 6.30 -14.11
C GLU A 41 -15.18 6.77 -14.95
N PRO A 42 -15.33 7.71 -15.90
CA PRO A 42 -14.19 8.32 -16.56
C PRO A 42 -13.29 9.06 -15.55
N LEU A 43 -11.99 8.82 -15.60
CA LEU A 43 -10.99 9.42 -14.70
C LEU A 43 -11.14 10.95 -14.59
N GLY A 44 -11.35 11.62 -15.73
CA GLY A 44 -11.55 13.07 -15.79
C GLY A 44 -12.83 13.57 -15.09
N LYS A 45 -13.83 12.71 -14.85
CA LYS A 45 -15.08 13.05 -14.16
C LYS A 45 -15.03 12.79 -12.65
N SER A 46 -13.96 12.19 -12.13
CA SER A 46 -13.83 11.89 -10.71
C SER A 46 -13.73 13.16 -9.87
N VAL A 47 -14.37 13.16 -8.72
CA VAL A 47 -14.27 14.20 -7.68
C VAL A 47 -13.08 13.98 -6.74
N TRP A 48 -12.26 12.97 -7.00
CA TRP A 48 -11.21 12.46 -6.13
C TRP A 48 -9.82 12.56 -6.75
N SER A 49 -8.78 12.64 -5.91
CA SER A 49 -7.39 12.47 -6.32
C SER A 49 -7.07 10.99 -6.51
N LEU A 50 -6.87 10.58 -7.76
CA LEU A 50 -6.58 9.18 -8.06
C LEU A 50 -5.58 9.05 -9.23
N THR A 51 -4.84 7.96 -9.25
CA THR A 51 -3.90 7.59 -10.31
C THR A 51 -4.18 6.13 -10.73
N GLN A 52 -4.18 5.88 -12.04
CA GLN A 52 -4.26 4.55 -12.61
C GLN A 52 -2.91 4.15 -13.21
N LEU A 53 -2.41 2.96 -12.88
CA LEU A 53 -1.13 2.43 -13.31
C LEU A 53 -1.33 1.10 -14.04
N LYS A 54 -0.84 0.97 -15.26
CA LYS A 54 -0.90 -0.29 -16.03
C LYS A 54 0.18 -1.26 -15.54
N THR A 55 -0.21 -2.50 -15.24
CA THR A 55 0.70 -3.51 -14.68
C THR A 55 1.81 -3.92 -15.65
N ASP A 56 1.57 -4.01 -16.94
CA ASP A 56 2.58 -4.34 -17.95
C ASP A 56 3.79 -3.40 -17.92
N ASP A 57 3.60 -2.11 -17.61
CA ASP A 57 4.67 -1.14 -17.48
C ASP A 57 5.45 -1.27 -16.16
N LEU A 58 4.82 -1.82 -15.13
CA LEU A 58 5.35 -1.92 -13.76
C LEU A 58 6.16 -3.18 -13.52
N LEU A 59 5.79 -4.30 -14.15
CA LEU A 59 6.41 -5.63 -13.94
C LEU A 59 7.93 -5.64 -14.21
N VAL A 60 8.43 -4.78 -15.09
CA VAL A 60 9.85 -4.71 -15.41
C VAL A 60 10.68 -4.19 -14.24
N LEU A 61 10.21 -3.14 -13.57
CA LEU A 61 10.96 -2.45 -12.51
C LEU A 61 10.58 -2.92 -11.10
N SER A 62 9.31 -3.30 -10.88
CA SER A 62 8.81 -3.61 -9.54
C SER A 62 9.12 -5.04 -9.12
N ARG A 63 9.69 -5.22 -7.92
CA ARG A 63 9.94 -6.52 -7.29
C ARG A 63 8.71 -7.01 -6.53
N SER A 64 7.87 -6.07 -6.06
CA SER A 64 6.65 -6.31 -5.30
C SER A 64 5.56 -5.31 -5.67
N MET A 65 4.29 -5.60 -5.33
CA MET A 65 3.17 -4.70 -5.61
C MET A 65 3.36 -3.29 -5.01
N PRO A 66 3.79 -3.10 -3.75
CA PRO A 66 4.01 -1.76 -3.21
C PRO A 66 5.05 -0.95 -4.01
N GLU A 67 6.09 -1.59 -4.55
CA GLU A 67 7.10 -0.90 -5.36
C GLU A 67 6.53 -0.31 -6.65
N ALA A 68 5.47 -0.90 -7.18
CA ALA A 68 4.75 -0.37 -8.34
C ALA A 68 4.16 1.03 -8.11
N LEU A 69 3.98 1.44 -6.85
CA LEU A 69 3.47 2.76 -6.47
C LEU A 69 4.58 3.82 -6.34
N THR A 70 5.86 3.44 -6.51
CA THR A 70 7.00 4.37 -6.40
C THR A 70 6.90 5.47 -7.46
N GLY A 71 7.12 6.71 -7.04
CA GLY A 71 7.05 7.87 -7.93
C GLY A 71 5.66 8.50 -8.06
N MET A 72 4.63 7.92 -7.45
CA MET A 72 3.33 8.60 -7.31
C MET A 72 3.44 9.75 -6.30
N PRO A 73 2.66 10.86 -6.48
CA PRO A 73 2.62 11.93 -5.49
C PRO A 73 2.15 11.40 -4.12
N SER A 74 2.76 11.91 -3.06
CA SER A 74 2.44 11.59 -1.66
C SER A 74 2.48 10.08 -1.35
N VAL A 75 3.30 9.31 -2.08
CA VAL A 75 3.53 7.89 -1.83
C VAL A 75 5.01 7.62 -1.59
N MET A 76 5.33 7.04 -0.44
CA MET A 76 6.66 6.54 -0.10
C MET A 76 6.58 5.03 0.15
N VAL A 77 7.44 4.24 -0.48
CA VAL A 77 7.46 2.78 -0.32
C VAL A 77 8.62 2.37 0.59
N GLN A 78 8.32 2.13 1.85
CA GLN A 78 9.29 1.68 2.84
C GLN A 78 9.51 0.16 2.75
N LYS A 79 10.77 -0.31 2.91
CA LYS A 79 11.16 -1.72 2.91
C LYS A 79 11.76 -2.12 4.24
N THR A 80 11.07 -2.93 5.04
CA THR A 80 11.66 -3.52 6.26
C THR A 80 12.60 -4.68 5.95
N ALA A 81 12.43 -5.29 4.78
CA ALA A 81 13.30 -6.28 4.15
C ALA A 81 13.12 -6.18 2.64
N LEU A 82 13.95 -6.84 1.83
CA LEU A 82 13.81 -6.83 0.38
C LEU A 82 12.42 -7.32 -0.07
N GLY A 83 11.91 -8.41 0.53
CA GLY A 83 10.58 -8.96 0.27
C GLY A 83 9.44 -8.35 1.11
N GLN A 84 9.69 -7.33 1.92
CA GLN A 84 8.69 -6.76 2.84
C GLN A 84 8.59 -5.24 2.67
N SER A 85 7.78 -4.81 1.76
CA SER A 85 7.51 -3.40 1.46
C SER A 85 6.07 -3.00 1.85
N SER A 86 5.91 -1.72 2.17
CA SER A 86 4.63 -1.12 2.56
C SER A 86 4.55 0.32 2.06
N PRO A 87 3.46 0.73 1.40
CA PRO A 87 3.29 2.10 1.00
C PRO A 87 2.84 2.97 2.17
N TYR A 88 3.37 4.18 2.23
CA TYR A 88 2.84 5.31 2.97
C TYR A 88 2.11 6.20 1.97
N ILE A 89 0.86 6.54 2.24
CA ILE A 89 0.05 7.41 1.40
C ILE A 89 -0.38 8.60 2.25
N ARG A 90 -0.01 9.83 1.82
CA ARG A 90 -0.25 11.06 2.59
C ARG A 90 0.22 10.98 4.05
N GLY A 91 1.41 10.39 4.27
CA GLY A 91 2.02 10.22 5.60
C GLY A 91 1.45 9.08 6.45
N LEU A 92 0.42 8.40 5.99
CA LEU A 92 -0.24 7.30 6.70
C LEU A 92 0.11 5.94 6.09
N THR A 93 0.25 4.91 6.93
CA THR A 93 0.72 3.59 6.49
C THR A 93 -0.08 2.45 7.11
N GLY A 94 0.23 1.26 6.64
CA GLY A 94 -0.29 0.01 7.18
C GLY A 94 -1.80 -0.03 7.14
N TYR A 95 -2.37 -0.13 8.30
CA TYR A 95 -3.80 -0.22 8.50
C TYR A 95 -4.57 1.13 8.30
N HIS A 96 -3.89 2.24 8.01
CA HIS A 96 -4.55 3.50 7.62
C HIS A 96 -4.81 3.60 6.11
N ASN A 97 -4.39 2.59 5.35
CA ASN A 97 -4.64 2.48 3.92
C ASN A 97 -5.35 1.15 3.63
N VAL A 98 -6.32 1.17 2.73
CA VAL A 98 -7.03 -0.04 2.33
C VAL A 98 -6.38 -0.63 1.09
N LEU A 99 -6.04 -1.92 1.17
CA LEU A 99 -5.64 -2.73 0.04
C LEU A 99 -6.79 -3.60 -0.42
N LEU A 100 -7.09 -3.52 -1.71
CA LEU A 100 -8.10 -4.32 -2.37
C LEU A 100 -7.49 -5.13 -3.51
N VAL A 101 -8.04 -6.33 -3.74
CA VAL A 101 -7.86 -7.08 -4.98
C VAL A 101 -9.24 -7.33 -5.57
N ASP A 102 -9.45 -6.86 -6.79
CA ASP A 102 -10.76 -6.89 -7.44
C ASP A 102 -11.89 -6.32 -6.56
N GLY A 103 -11.60 -5.29 -5.76
CA GLY A 103 -12.54 -4.69 -4.83
C GLY A 103 -12.79 -5.48 -3.53
N ILE A 104 -12.11 -6.60 -3.31
CA ILE A 104 -12.17 -7.40 -2.08
C ILE A 104 -11.09 -6.90 -1.12
N ARG A 105 -11.48 -6.58 0.11
CA ARG A 105 -10.58 -6.07 1.17
C ARG A 105 -9.60 -7.16 1.61
N LEU A 106 -8.32 -6.81 1.69
CA LEU A 106 -7.27 -7.64 2.27
C LEU A 106 -6.77 -7.14 3.64
N ASN A 107 -7.24 -5.97 4.11
CA ASN A 107 -6.92 -5.50 5.45
C ASN A 107 -7.56 -6.40 6.50
N HIS A 108 -6.76 -6.77 7.50
CA HIS A 108 -7.17 -7.64 8.61
C HIS A 108 -6.62 -7.12 9.96
N SER A 109 -7.16 -7.61 11.07
CA SER A 109 -6.88 -7.12 12.42
C SER A 109 -5.45 -7.40 12.94
N ALA A 110 -4.72 -8.33 12.31
CA ALA A 110 -3.31 -8.58 12.61
C ALA A 110 -2.35 -7.58 11.97
N MET A 111 -2.83 -6.63 11.15
CA MET A 111 -2.00 -5.59 10.56
C MET A 111 -1.40 -4.69 11.63
N ARG A 112 -0.14 -4.28 11.42
CA ARG A 112 0.65 -3.51 12.38
C ARG A 112 0.46 -2.01 12.20
N SER A 113 0.72 -1.26 13.25
CA SER A 113 0.78 0.22 13.25
C SER A 113 2.03 0.80 12.56
N GLY A 114 2.78 -0.01 11.86
CA GLY A 114 3.96 0.38 11.09
C GLY A 114 3.89 -0.23 9.70
N PRO A 115 5.02 -0.40 9.03
CA PRO A 115 5.04 -1.05 7.72
C PRO A 115 4.40 -2.43 7.77
N ASN A 116 3.51 -2.68 6.82
CA ASN A 116 2.82 -3.95 6.67
C ASN A 116 3.37 -4.72 5.47
N GLN A 117 4.04 -5.83 5.78
CA GLN A 117 4.58 -6.75 4.78
C GLN A 117 3.50 -7.44 3.94
N TYR A 118 2.27 -7.49 4.41
CA TYR A 118 1.15 -8.18 3.76
C TYR A 118 0.82 -7.65 2.36
N TRP A 119 1.12 -6.38 2.09
CA TRP A 119 0.99 -5.77 0.77
C TRP A 119 1.89 -6.42 -0.28
N SER A 120 3.05 -6.95 0.14
CA SER A 120 3.98 -7.66 -0.76
C SER A 120 3.49 -9.03 -1.21
N THR A 121 2.43 -9.58 -0.58
CA THR A 121 1.82 -10.85 -0.99
C THR A 121 0.83 -10.73 -2.15
N VAL A 122 0.61 -9.52 -2.69
CA VAL A 122 -0.25 -9.33 -3.85
C VAL A 122 0.55 -9.47 -5.13
N GLU A 123 0.12 -10.40 -5.98
CA GLU A 123 0.73 -10.66 -7.28
C GLU A 123 0.24 -9.66 -8.32
N LEU A 124 1.16 -9.12 -9.12
CA LEU A 124 0.85 -8.20 -10.22
C LEU A 124 0.73 -8.89 -11.57
N TYR A 125 1.43 -10.02 -11.78
CA TYR A 125 1.35 -10.74 -13.04
C TYR A 125 -0.02 -11.42 -13.18
N GLY A 126 -0.66 -11.25 -14.33
CA GLY A 126 -2.05 -11.67 -14.54
C GLY A 126 -3.09 -10.65 -14.06
N THR A 127 -2.67 -9.45 -13.64
CA THR A 127 -3.57 -8.31 -13.37
C THR A 127 -3.48 -7.27 -14.47
N ASN A 128 -4.48 -6.40 -14.58
CA ASN A 128 -4.56 -5.41 -15.66
C ASN A 128 -3.97 -4.05 -15.25
N HIS A 129 -4.42 -3.52 -14.11
CA HIS A 129 -3.97 -2.21 -13.63
C HIS A 129 -4.17 -2.07 -12.12
N ILE A 130 -3.53 -1.05 -11.56
CA ILE A 130 -3.71 -0.61 -10.19
C ILE A 130 -4.43 0.73 -10.20
N GLU A 131 -5.44 0.90 -9.37
CA GLU A 131 -6.05 2.18 -9.04
C GLU A 131 -5.63 2.58 -7.63
N ALA A 132 -5.02 3.74 -7.49
CA ALA A 132 -4.59 4.26 -6.21
C ALA A 132 -5.27 5.61 -5.95
N LEU A 133 -6.14 5.63 -4.96
CA LEU A 133 -6.87 6.79 -4.47
C LEU A 133 -6.13 7.35 -3.27
N ARG A 134 -5.89 8.66 -3.27
CA ARG A 134 -5.20 9.34 -2.17
C ARG A 134 -6.18 10.17 -1.37
N GLY A 135 -6.23 9.92 -0.06
CA GLY A 135 -7.09 10.63 0.90
C GLY A 135 -8.12 9.75 1.58
N SER A 136 -9.06 10.40 2.30
CA SER A 136 -10.07 9.70 3.08
C SER A 136 -11.26 9.25 2.23
N TYR A 137 -11.42 7.94 2.10
CA TYR A 137 -12.50 7.25 1.39
C TYR A 137 -13.38 6.43 2.34
N GLY A 138 -13.42 6.83 3.62
CA GLY A 138 -14.14 6.11 4.66
C GLY A 138 -15.61 5.84 4.34
N THR A 139 -16.31 6.73 3.63
CA THR A 139 -17.71 6.53 3.24
C THR A 139 -17.93 5.36 2.29
N LEU A 140 -17.01 5.08 1.37
CA LEU A 140 -17.12 3.96 0.42
C LEU A 140 -16.47 2.68 0.96
N TYR A 141 -15.29 2.80 1.57
CA TYR A 141 -14.45 1.67 1.94
C TYR A 141 -14.31 1.47 3.46
N GLY A 142 -14.97 2.30 4.26
CA GLY A 142 -15.08 2.14 5.71
C GLY A 142 -13.79 2.38 6.48
N ALA A 143 -13.65 1.64 7.58
CA ALA A 143 -12.49 1.71 8.45
C ALA A 143 -11.18 1.52 7.65
N ASP A 144 -10.12 2.18 8.09
CA ASP A 144 -8.77 2.13 7.51
C ASP A 144 -8.57 2.93 6.20
N ALA A 145 -9.64 3.33 5.50
CA ALA A 145 -9.54 4.11 4.26
C ALA A 145 -9.28 5.61 4.54
N VAL A 146 -8.20 5.92 5.24
CA VAL A 146 -7.86 7.27 5.72
C VAL A 146 -6.79 7.92 4.85
N GLY A 147 -5.64 7.29 4.67
CA GLY A 147 -4.54 7.76 3.81
C GLY A 147 -4.82 7.52 2.33
N GLY A 148 -5.42 6.38 2.02
CA GLY A 148 -5.77 6.01 0.66
C GLY A 148 -6.39 4.63 0.51
N VAL A 149 -6.76 4.33 -0.73
CA VAL A 149 -7.22 3.01 -1.16
C VAL A 149 -6.43 2.59 -2.39
N VAL A 150 -5.86 1.40 -2.36
CA VAL A 150 -5.18 0.80 -3.52
C VAL A 150 -5.93 -0.44 -3.93
N ASN A 151 -6.37 -0.50 -5.18
CA ASN A 151 -7.10 -1.63 -5.74
C ASN A 151 -6.31 -2.21 -6.91
N VAL A 152 -5.91 -3.47 -6.79
CA VAL A 152 -5.27 -4.23 -7.87
C VAL A 152 -6.36 -4.96 -8.62
N LEU A 153 -6.50 -4.65 -9.89
CA LEU A 153 -7.64 -5.09 -10.71
C LEU A 153 -7.21 -6.07 -11.79
N SER A 154 -7.88 -7.20 -11.82
CA SER A 154 -7.82 -8.15 -12.93
C SER A 154 -8.54 -7.59 -14.17
N GLY A 155 -8.23 -8.13 -15.35
CA GLY A 155 -8.97 -7.80 -16.56
C GLY A 155 -10.43 -8.25 -16.49
N LYS A 156 -11.33 -7.58 -17.19
CA LYS A 156 -12.71 -8.07 -17.32
C LYS A 156 -12.73 -9.39 -18.10
N PRO A 157 -13.58 -10.38 -17.70
CA PRO A 157 -13.76 -11.59 -18.47
C PRO A 157 -14.21 -11.26 -19.90
N SER A 158 -13.56 -11.85 -20.90
CA SER A 158 -13.98 -11.78 -22.30
C SER A 158 -14.83 -13.00 -22.63
N PHE A 159 -15.99 -12.80 -23.29
CA PHE A 159 -16.86 -13.89 -23.71
C PHE A 159 -16.93 -13.96 -25.24
N GLY A 160 -16.74 -15.18 -25.80
CA GLY A 160 -16.80 -15.40 -27.24
C GLY A 160 -18.24 -15.45 -27.76
N TYR A 161 -18.48 -14.82 -28.91
CA TYR A 161 -19.76 -14.92 -29.62
C TYR A 161 -19.76 -16.17 -30.51
N GLY A 162 -19.55 -17.36 -29.94
CA GLY A 162 -19.61 -18.65 -30.64
C GLY A 162 -18.27 -19.24 -31.07
N GLU A 163 -17.18 -18.48 -31.06
CA GLU A 163 -15.85 -18.99 -31.39
C GLU A 163 -15.03 -19.29 -30.14
N LYS A 164 -14.20 -20.32 -30.20
CA LYS A 164 -13.21 -20.63 -29.17
C LYS A 164 -11.95 -19.83 -29.45
N TYR A 165 -11.53 -19.03 -28.47
CA TYR A 165 -10.31 -18.28 -28.51
C TYR A 165 -9.39 -18.71 -27.36
N SER A 166 -8.11 -18.82 -27.59
CA SER A 166 -7.12 -19.09 -26.53
C SER A 166 -5.89 -18.24 -26.76
N THR A 167 -5.36 -17.70 -25.68
CA THR A 167 -4.09 -16.97 -25.69
C THR A 167 -3.26 -17.41 -24.50
N GLY A 168 -1.97 -17.27 -24.64
CA GLY A 168 -1.03 -17.49 -23.56
C GLY A 168 0.00 -16.37 -23.52
N GLU A 169 0.64 -16.22 -22.39
CA GLU A 169 1.77 -15.29 -22.22
C GLU A 169 2.87 -15.93 -21.41
N PHE A 170 4.09 -15.70 -21.84
CA PHE A 170 5.30 -15.97 -21.06
C PHE A 170 5.94 -14.65 -20.69
N PHE A 171 6.36 -14.52 -19.43
CA PHE A 171 7.13 -13.39 -18.92
C PHE A 171 8.40 -13.90 -18.24
N GLY A 172 9.54 -13.29 -18.57
CA GLY A 172 10.82 -13.55 -17.92
C GLY A 172 11.49 -12.23 -17.53
N ARG A 173 12.10 -12.17 -16.33
CA ARG A 173 12.86 -11.01 -15.84
C ARG A 173 14.14 -11.49 -15.16
N LEU A 174 15.25 -10.82 -15.43
CA LEU A 174 16.53 -10.97 -14.75
C LEU A 174 16.95 -9.61 -14.21
N SER A 175 17.56 -9.57 -13.03
CA SER A 175 18.04 -8.35 -12.40
C SER A 175 19.39 -8.58 -11.74
N SER A 176 20.32 -7.65 -11.94
CA SER A 176 21.71 -7.81 -11.48
C SER A 176 21.93 -7.49 -10.02
N ALA A 177 21.24 -6.45 -9.47
CA ALA A 177 21.50 -5.99 -8.12
C ALA A 177 21.12 -7.03 -7.05
N GLU A 178 20.01 -7.69 -7.21
CA GLU A 178 19.60 -8.79 -6.34
C GLU A 178 19.84 -10.17 -6.95
N ARG A 179 20.54 -10.25 -8.13
CA ARG A 179 20.79 -11.51 -8.86
C ARG A 179 19.54 -12.36 -8.98
N SER A 180 18.41 -11.70 -9.22
CA SER A 180 17.09 -12.33 -9.23
C SER A 180 16.69 -12.78 -10.62
N TRP A 181 15.82 -13.79 -10.61
CA TRP A 181 15.03 -14.14 -11.78
C TRP A 181 13.54 -14.23 -11.41
N THR A 182 12.70 -13.90 -12.38
CA THR A 182 11.26 -14.09 -12.32
C THR A 182 10.81 -14.78 -13.60
N VAL A 183 9.96 -15.79 -13.48
CA VAL A 183 9.30 -16.44 -14.62
C VAL A 183 7.80 -16.43 -14.34
N GLY A 184 7.02 -16.03 -15.34
CA GLY A 184 5.57 -16.04 -15.30
C GLY A 184 4.99 -16.70 -16.53
N ILE A 185 3.89 -17.43 -16.34
CA ILE A 185 3.05 -17.98 -17.39
C ILE A 185 1.61 -17.59 -17.16
N LEU A 186 0.91 -17.26 -18.22
CA LEU A 186 -0.52 -16.98 -18.21
C LEU A 186 -1.19 -17.71 -19.36
N GLY A 187 -2.33 -18.30 -19.12
CA GLY A 187 -3.19 -18.89 -20.13
C GLY A 187 -4.63 -18.41 -19.98
N GLU A 188 -5.24 -18.02 -21.09
CA GLU A 188 -6.64 -17.62 -21.17
C GLU A 188 -7.37 -18.44 -22.23
N VAL A 189 -8.58 -18.87 -21.91
CA VAL A 189 -9.45 -19.57 -22.85
C VAL A 189 -10.86 -18.98 -22.74
N THR A 190 -11.40 -18.56 -23.87
CA THR A 190 -12.80 -18.16 -24.03
C THR A 190 -13.50 -19.16 -24.95
N SER A 191 -14.65 -19.68 -24.54
CA SER A 191 -15.44 -20.61 -25.32
C SER A 191 -16.93 -20.42 -25.06
N GLY A 192 -17.65 -19.80 -26.00
CA GLY A 192 -19.05 -19.45 -25.79
C GLY A 192 -19.28 -18.55 -24.58
N ASP A 193 -20.03 -19.03 -23.59
CA ASP A 193 -20.35 -18.32 -22.36
C ASP A 193 -19.29 -18.51 -21.23
N TRP A 194 -18.21 -19.20 -21.51
CA TRP A 194 -17.18 -19.52 -20.53
C TRP A 194 -15.87 -18.77 -20.80
N PHE A 195 -15.28 -18.29 -19.72
CA PHE A 195 -13.95 -17.70 -19.67
C PHE A 195 -13.15 -18.38 -18.56
N VAL A 196 -11.90 -18.75 -18.85
CA VAL A 196 -10.95 -19.32 -17.89
C VAL A 196 -9.62 -18.63 -18.07
N GLU A 197 -9.04 -18.17 -16.97
CA GLU A 197 -7.69 -17.62 -16.92
C GLU A 197 -6.93 -18.27 -15.78
N VAL A 198 -5.67 -18.61 -16.02
CA VAL A 198 -4.74 -19.11 -14.99
C VAL A 198 -3.39 -18.44 -15.21
N SER A 199 -2.82 -17.91 -14.15
CA SER A 199 -1.45 -17.41 -14.14
C SER A 199 -0.64 -17.99 -12.98
N HIS A 200 0.66 -18.14 -13.21
CA HIS A 200 1.61 -18.58 -12.18
C HIS A 200 2.93 -17.85 -12.35
N THR A 201 3.56 -17.49 -11.23
CA THR A 201 4.88 -16.88 -11.19
C THR A 201 5.77 -17.55 -10.16
N GLU A 202 7.04 -17.70 -10.51
CA GLU A 202 8.11 -18.09 -9.61
C GLU A 202 9.19 -16.99 -9.62
N ARG A 203 9.69 -16.63 -8.45
CA ARG A 203 10.70 -15.61 -8.23
C ARG A 203 11.72 -16.07 -7.21
N SER A 204 12.98 -15.81 -7.53
CA SER A 204 14.09 -16.02 -6.58
C SER A 204 14.95 -14.77 -6.55
N PHE A 205 15.18 -14.26 -5.36
CA PHE A 205 15.99 -13.08 -5.10
C PHE A 205 17.21 -13.49 -4.30
N GLY A 206 18.41 -13.17 -4.81
CA GLY A 206 19.64 -13.29 -4.05
C GLY A 206 19.88 -12.06 -3.17
N ASP A 207 21.07 -11.98 -2.59
CA ASP A 207 21.47 -10.84 -1.77
C ASP A 207 21.57 -9.55 -2.59
N LEU A 208 20.98 -8.48 -2.06
CA LEU A 208 20.91 -7.18 -2.70
C LEU A 208 22.28 -6.50 -2.71
N GLU A 209 22.73 -6.04 -3.87
CA GLU A 209 23.87 -5.14 -4.04
C GLU A 209 23.37 -3.69 -3.88
N GLY A 210 23.92 -2.96 -2.90
CA GLY A 210 23.72 -1.52 -2.70
C GLY A 210 24.58 -0.69 -3.64
N GLY A 211 24.72 0.62 -3.38
CA GLY A 211 25.63 1.49 -4.11
C GLY A 211 27.10 1.17 -3.83
N SER A 212 27.99 1.99 -4.42
CA SER A 212 29.43 1.70 -4.49
C SER A 212 30.12 1.53 -3.14
N ASP A 213 29.63 2.18 -2.07
CA ASP A 213 30.26 2.14 -0.74
C ASP A 213 29.65 1.05 0.15
N ILE A 214 28.35 0.74 -0.01
CA ILE A 214 27.63 -0.31 0.74
C ILE A 214 27.92 -1.69 0.13
N GLY A 215 27.89 -1.84 -1.20
CA GLY A 215 28.08 -3.09 -1.87
C GLY A 215 27.04 -4.14 -1.47
N ARG A 216 27.44 -5.42 -1.36
CA ARG A 216 26.54 -6.53 -1.04
C ARG A 216 25.98 -6.45 0.38
N GLN A 217 24.67 -6.53 0.50
CA GLN A 217 23.92 -6.65 1.74
C GLN A 217 23.62 -8.13 1.99
N PRO A 218 24.38 -8.83 2.83
CA PRO A 218 24.25 -10.27 3.01
C PRO A 218 22.92 -10.63 3.67
N ASN A 219 22.43 -11.83 3.40
CA ASN A 219 21.21 -12.36 3.97
C ASN A 219 19.98 -11.44 3.76
N THR A 220 19.77 -11.01 2.49
CA THR A 220 18.60 -10.24 2.06
C THR A 220 17.75 -10.97 1.02
N GLY A 221 18.26 -12.08 0.46
CA GLY A 221 17.58 -12.90 -0.53
C GLY A 221 16.38 -13.66 0.04
N TYR A 222 15.42 -14.01 -0.83
CA TYR A 222 14.21 -14.77 -0.49
C TYR A 222 13.59 -15.36 -1.75
N ASP A 223 12.62 -16.29 -1.59
CA ASP A 223 11.86 -16.87 -2.67
C ASP A 223 10.36 -16.51 -2.55
N MET A 224 9.67 -16.43 -3.68
CA MET A 224 8.24 -16.12 -3.74
C MET A 224 7.58 -16.83 -4.91
N SER A 225 6.41 -17.40 -4.69
CA SER A 225 5.53 -17.89 -5.75
C SER A 225 4.14 -17.25 -5.68
N GLY A 226 3.51 -17.09 -6.84
CA GLY A 226 2.17 -16.56 -6.98
C GLY A 226 1.34 -17.37 -7.98
N THR A 227 0.10 -17.68 -7.63
CA THR A 227 -0.85 -18.38 -8.51
C THR A 227 -2.17 -17.65 -8.47
N GLN A 228 -2.77 -17.43 -9.64
CA GLN A 228 -4.11 -16.87 -9.77
C GLN A 228 -4.91 -17.72 -10.77
N ALA A 229 -6.20 -17.91 -10.51
CA ALA A 229 -7.12 -18.57 -11.42
C ALA A 229 -8.49 -17.90 -11.39
N ARG A 230 -9.08 -17.71 -12.55
CA ARG A 230 -10.44 -17.16 -12.68
C ARG A 230 -11.25 -18.01 -13.64
N LEU A 231 -12.46 -18.32 -13.22
CA LEU A 231 -13.48 -18.96 -14.04
C LEU A 231 -14.67 -18.01 -14.10
N ALA A 232 -15.10 -17.60 -15.28
CA ALA A 232 -16.31 -16.80 -15.43
C ALA A 232 -17.31 -17.48 -16.35
N ARG A 233 -18.59 -17.25 -16.07
CA ARG A 233 -19.70 -17.69 -16.89
C ARG A 233 -20.64 -16.55 -17.18
N LYS A 234 -20.89 -16.29 -18.46
CA LYS A 234 -21.93 -15.39 -18.93
C LYS A 234 -23.30 -16.03 -18.65
N ILE A 235 -24.16 -15.34 -17.95
CA ILE A 235 -25.54 -15.77 -17.62
C ILE A 235 -26.52 -15.14 -18.59
N SER A 236 -26.30 -13.86 -18.92
CA SER A 236 -27.03 -13.11 -19.93
C SER A 236 -26.08 -12.13 -20.62
N ASN A 237 -26.60 -11.29 -21.52
CA ASN A 237 -25.77 -10.24 -22.11
C ASN A 237 -25.24 -9.23 -21.07
N ASN A 238 -25.99 -9.05 -20.00
CA ASN A 238 -25.73 -8.03 -18.97
C ASN A 238 -25.39 -8.63 -17.61
N ALA A 239 -25.20 -9.95 -17.50
CA ALA A 239 -24.90 -10.59 -16.24
C ALA A 239 -23.90 -11.74 -16.39
N HIS A 240 -22.97 -11.85 -15.46
CA HIS A 240 -22.01 -12.94 -15.42
C HIS A 240 -21.60 -13.30 -13.98
N TRP A 241 -21.09 -14.48 -13.84
CA TRP A 241 -20.58 -15.00 -12.58
C TRP A 241 -19.08 -15.24 -12.69
N VAL A 242 -18.32 -14.82 -11.69
CA VAL A 242 -16.87 -15.01 -11.60
C VAL A 242 -16.53 -15.78 -10.33
N PHE A 243 -15.72 -16.82 -10.47
CA PHE A 243 -15.05 -17.50 -9.38
C PHE A 243 -13.55 -17.20 -9.49
N GLY A 244 -12.95 -16.72 -8.42
CA GLY A 244 -11.54 -16.38 -8.39
C GLY A 244 -10.80 -17.09 -7.26
N PHE A 245 -9.55 -17.39 -7.54
CA PHE A 245 -8.57 -17.92 -6.59
C PHE A 245 -7.27 -17.17 -6.75
N GLN A 246 -6.64 -16.83 -5.63
CA GLN A 246 -5.28 -16.30 -5.60
C GLN A 246 -4.52 -16.92 -4.43
N ARG A 247 -3.26 -17.29 -4.65
CA ARG A 247 -2.32 -17.68 -3.61
C ARG A 247 -1.00 -16.96 -3.83
N ALA A 248 -0.39 -16.49 -2.73
CA ALA A 248 0.98 -16.01 -2.71
C ALA A 248 1.69 -16.63 -1.52
N PHE A 249 2.84 -17.20 -1.76
CA PHE A 249 3.72 -17.79 -0.76
C PHE A 249 5.08 -17.11 -0.80
N MET A 250 5.58 -16.68 0.36
CA MET A 250 6.89 -16.07 0.54
C MET A 250 7.65 -16.85 1.60
N ASP A 251 8.82 -17.32 1.25
CA ASP A 251 9.64 -18.19 2.08
C ASP A 251 10.91 -17.48 2.54
N ASP A 252 11.22 -17.66 3.83
CA ASP A 252 12.48 -17.25 4.47
C ASP A 252 12.83 -15.76 4.26
N VAL A 253 11.87 -14.82 4.22
CA VAL A 253 12.13 -13.39 4.02
C VAL A 253 12.91 -12.79 5.20
N PRO A 254 14.22 -12.45 5.05
CA PRO A 254 15.05 -12.06 6.18
C PRO A 254 14.84 -10.59 6.59
N ARG A 255 14.74 -10.33 7.90
CA ARG A 255 14.83 -8.98 8.48
C ARG A 255 16.25 -8.66 8.91
N THR A 256 17.13 -8.49 7.95
CA THR A 256 18.58 -8.39 8.10
C THR A 256 19.04 -7.30 9.05
N HIS A 257 18.38 -6.12 9.07
CA HIS A 257 18.73 -5.03 9.99
C HIS A 257 18.60 -5.38 11.48
N LYS A 258 17.95 -6.49 11.85
CA LYS A 258 17.88 -7.00 13.22
C LYS A 258 18.96 -8.02 13.54
N THR A 259 19.69 -8.47 12.53
CA THR A 259 20.70 -9.52 12.63
C THR A 259 22.11 -8.95 12.59
N ILE A 260 23.08 -9.79 12.90
CA ILE A 260 24.52 -9.50 12.78
C ILE A 260 24.95 -9.24 11.32
N ASP A 261 24.13 -9.63 10.35
CA ASP A 261 24.35 -9.40 8.92
C ASP A 261 23.94 -8.00 8.50
N GLY A 262 23.28 -7.22 9.38
CA GLY A 262 22.93 -5.83 9.12
C GLY A 262 24.15 -4.97 8.86
N LEU A 263 24.07 -4.06 7.87
CA LEU A 263 25.16 -3.14 7.55
C LEU A 263 24.96 -1.80 8.28
N SER A 264 26.05 -1.28 8.84
CA SER A 264 26.10 0.09 9.34
C SER A 264 26.19 1.05 8.14
N TRP A 265 25.25 1.97 8.06
CA TRP A 265 25.20 3.05 7.07
C TRP A 265 24.79 4.33 7.79
N GLU A 266 25.49 5.45 7.58
CA GLU A 266 25.23 6.72 8.25
C GLU A 266 25.12 6.60 9.78
N GLY A 267 25.95 5.74 10.39
CA GLY A 267 25.98 5.53 11.84
C GLY A 267 24.90 4.57 12.38
N LEU A 268 24.13 3.89 11.53
CA LEU A 268 23.13 2.92 11.97
C LEU A 268 23.74 1.77 12.76
N SER A 269 23.05 1.34 13.80
CA SER A 269 23.48 0.21 14.62
C SER A 269 23.19 -1.12 13.91
N VAL A 270 24.13 -2.04 14.01
CA VAL A 270 23.98 -3.43 13.55
C VAL A 270 23.12 -4.21 14.56
N GLY A 271 22.27 -5.09 14.08
CA GLY A 271 21.44 -5.97 14.91
C GLY A 271 22.26 -7.01 15.68
N LYS A 272 21.60 -7.75 16.56
CA LYS A 272 22.24 -8.76 17.45
C LYS A 272 21.71 -10.17 17.28
N GLU A 273 20.63 -10.34 16.50
CA GLU A 273 20.06 -11.66 16.24
C GLU A 273 20.93 -12.41 15.23
N LEU A 274 21.00 -13.72 15.34
CA LEU A 274 21.77 -14.56 14.42
C LEU A 274 20.97 -14.89 13.17
N ARG A 275 19.65 -14.94 13.27
CA ARG A 275 18.69 -15.14 12.18
C ARG A 275 17.36 -14.53 12.57
N ARG A 276 16.68 -13.93 11.60
CA ARG A 276 15.26 -13.52 11.69
C ARG A 276 14.64 -13.57 10.31
N GLN A 277 13.75 -14.51 10.09
CA GLN A 277 13.09 -14.78 8.83
C GLN A 277 11.58 -14.84 9.05
N LEU A 278 10.82 -14.48 8.01
CA LEU A 278 9.36 -14.52 8.03
C LEU A 278 8.86 -15.23 6.78
N ASP A 279 7.97 -16.20 7.02
CA ASP A 279 7.22 -16.88 5.99
C ASP A 279 5.80 -16.32 5.96
N GLN A 280 5.21 -16.24 4.78
CA GLN A 280 3.83 -15.79 4.60
C GLN A 280 3.13 -16.65 3.56
N ASP A 281 1.95 -17.11 3.88
CA ASP A 281 1.03 -17.79 2.97
C ASP A 281 -0.29 -17.05 2.98
N ARG A 282 -0.74 -16.56 1.81
CA ARG A 282 -2.00 -15.87 1.64
C ARG A 282 -2.80 -16.54 0.54
N GLU A 283 -4.04 -16.88 0.87
CA GLU A 283 -5.02 -17.40 -0.08
C GLU A 283 -6.28 -16.53 -0.10
N LEU A 284 -6.83 -16.31 -1.27
CA LEU A 284 -8.10 -15.63 -1.47
C LEU A 284 -8.95 -16.43 -2.43
N TYR A 285 -10.13 -16.82 -1.96
CA TYR A 285 -11.18 -17.44 -2.78
C TYR A 285 -12.36 -16.47 -2.84
N TYR A 286 -12.97 -16.32 -4.01
CA TYR A 286 -14.18 -15.52 -4.10
C TYR A 286 -15.15 -16.03 -5.16
N SER A 287 -16.41 -15.72 -4.95
CA SER A 287 -17.52 -15.92 -5.88
C SER A 287 -18.25 -14.60 -6.03
N ARG A 288 -18.37 -14.11 -7.26
CA ARG A 288 -18.96 -12.81 -7.56
C ARG A 288 -19.98 -12.92 -8.66
N PHE A 289 -21.14 -12.33 -8.43
CA PHE A 289 -22.17 -12.13 -9.43
C PHE A 289 -22.25 -10.63 -9.77
N GLU A 290 -22.15 -10.30 -11.05
CA GLU A 290 -22.18 -8.93 -11.56
C GLU A 290 -23.25 -8.80 -12.63
N TRP A 291 -23.94 -7.67 -12.63
CA TRP A 291 -24.92 -7.31 -13.67
C TRP A 291 -24.93 -5.82 -13.94
N ASP A 292 -25.37 -5.43 -15.12
CA ASP A 292 -25.61 -4.06 -15.56
C ASP A 292 -26.93 -3.99 -16.38
N ASP A 293 -27.46 -2.77 -16.61
CA ASP A 293 -28.70 -2.50 -17.36
C ASP A 293 -29.94 -3.30 -16.88
N ALA A 294 -30.07 -3.52 -15.56
CA ALA A 294 -31.22 -4.18 -14.98
C ALA A 294 -32.42 -3.22 -14.77
N GLY A 295 -32.13 -1.94 -14.74
CA GLY A 295 -33.07 -0.84 -14.52
C GLY A 295 -33.43 -0.62 -13.05
N GLY A 296 -33.90 0.60 -12.74
CA GLY A 296 -34.43 0.96 -11.44
C GLY A 296 -33.35 1.22 -10.38
N TRP A 297 -33.64 0.81 -9.15
CA TRP A 297 -32.75 1.09 -8.01
C TRP A 297 -31.44 0.29 -8.02
N ALA A 298 -31.41 -0.87 -8.66
CA ALA A 298 -30.24 -1.74 -8.77
C ALA A 298 -29.93 -2.02 -10.24
N ASP A 299 -29.79 -0.96 -11.02
CA ASP A 299 -29.48 -1.04 -12.46
C ASP A 299 -28.17 -1.76 -12.68
N THR A 300 -27.16 -1.40 -11.95
CA THR A 300 -25.87 -2.10 -11.90
C THR A 300 -25.64 -2.66 -10.51
N GLY A 301 -25.11 -3.86 -10.41
CA GLY A 301 -24.87 -4.47 -9.12
C GLY A 301 -23.76 -5.51 -9.10
N GLN A 302 -23.23 -5.73 -7.91
CA GLN A 302 -22.19 -6.70 -7.63
C GLN A 302 -22.43 -7.33 -6.26
N ILE A 303 -22.47 -8.65 -6.21
CA ILE A 303 -22.52 -9.41 -4.96
C ILE A 303 -21.33 -10.34 -4.91
N THR A 304 -20.50 -10.21 -3.87
CA THR A 304 -19.28 -10.99 -3.68
C THR A 304 -19.30 -11.72 -2.33
N LEU A 305 -19.00 -13.00 -2.36
CA LEU A 305 -18.60 -13.80 -1.21
C LEU A 305 -17.10 -14.08 -1.32
N SER A 306 -16.35 -13.93 -0.25
CA SER A 306 -14.91 -14.17 -0.23
C SER A 306 -14.47 -14.90 1.03
N LEU A 307 -13.42 -15.70 0.91
CA LEU A 307 -12.66 -16.27 2.01
C LEU A 307 -11.21 -15.88 1.82
N HIS A 308 -10.68 -15.07 2.74
CA HIS A 308 -9.29 -14.67 2.78
C HIS A 308 -8.61 -15.37 3.94
N GLN A 309 -7.58 -16.15 3.66
CA GLN A 309 -6.77 -16.85 4.64
C GLN A 309 -5.35 -16.27 4.62
N HIS A 310 -4.79 -16.03 5.80
CA HIS A 310 -3.45 -15.48 5.92
C HIS A 310 -2.69 -16.11 7.08
N GLY A 311 -1.62 -16.82 6.77
CA GLY A 311 -0.65 -17.36 7.71
C GLY A 311 0.63 -16.51 7.71
N GLN A 312 1.16 -16.25 8.88
CA GLN A 312 2.50 -15.70 9.06
C GLN A 312 3.26 -16.44 10.13
N GLU A 313 4.48 -16.80 9.81
CA GLU A 313 5.42 -17.39 10.76
C GLU A 313 6.74 -16.60 10.80
N ARG A 314 7.30 -16.43 12.00
CA ARG A 314 8.63 -15.88 12.20
C ARG A 314 9.54 -16.92 12.83
N ASN A 315 10.67 -17.16 12.20
CA ASN A 315 11.75 -18.00 12.68
C ASN A 315 12.93 -17.12 13.10
N ARG A 316 13.34 -17.18 14.37
CA ARG A 316 14.42 -16.35 14.92
C ARG A 316 15.41 -17.18 15.70
N ARG A 317 16.70 -16.89 15.51
CA ARG A 317 17.78 -17.40 16.35
C ARG A 317 18.50 -16.24 17.02
N LYS A 318 18.65 -16.32 18.35
CA LYS A 318 19.32 -15.29 19.16
C LYS A 318 20.18 -15.91 20.24
N SER A 319 21.21 -15.16 20.70
CA SER A 319 21.90 -15.47 21.95
C SER A 319 21.28 -14.68 23.09
N SER A 320 21.02 -15.33 24.22
CA SER A 320 20.47 -14.71 25.43
C SER A 320 21.14 -15.31 26.66
N ASN A 321 21.87 -14.49 27.44
CA ASN A 321 22.61 -14.90 28.65
C ASN A 321 23.57 -16.10 28.41
N GLY A 322 24.19 -16.18 27.23
CA GLY A 322 25.07 -17.27 26.84
C GLY A 322 24.37 -18.48 26.23
N ASP A 323 23.05 -18.56 26.31
CA ASP A 323 22.27 -19.60 25.67
C ASP A 323 21.96 -19.26 24.22
N LEU A 324 21.90 -20.27 23.36
CA LEU A 324 21.45 -20.17 21.98
C LEU A 324 19.98 -20.61 21.91
N ILE A 325 19.11 -19.65 21.53
CA ILE A 325 17.65 -19.84 21.51
C ILE A 325 17.14 -19.71 20.09
N ASP A 326 16.44 -20.74 19.63
CA ASP A 326 15.58 -20.69 18.46
C ASP A 326 14.15 -20.42 18.92
N ASP A 327 13.54 -19.32 18.47
CA ASP A 327 12.13 -19.05 18.71
C ASP A 327 11.33 -19.00 17.41
N ARG A 328 10.13 -19.52 17.48
CA ARG A 328 9.14 -19.57 16.41
C ARG A 328 7.86 -18.96 16.94
N GLN A 329 7.27 -18.06 16.17
CA GLN A 329 5.95 -17.50 16.49
C GLN A 329 5.22 -17.10 15.23
N GLY A 330 3.89 -17.16 15.30
CA GLY A 330 3.06 -16.81 14.15
C GLY A 330 1.61 -16.64 14.51
N PHE A 331 0.81 -16.42 13.47
CA PHE A 331 -0.65 -16.40 13.54
C PHE A 331 -1.23 -17.02 12.28
N GLU A 332 -2.45 -17.51 12.41
CA GLU A 332 -3.34 -17.92 11.34
C GLU A 332 -4.62 -17.08 11.43
N LEU A 333 -5.13 -16.63 10.30
CA LEU A 333 -6.27 -15.76 10.20
C LEU A 333 -7.14 -16.18 9.03
N ASP A 334 -8.45 -16.31 9.30
CA ASP A 334 -9.50 -16.54 8.30
C ASP A 334 -10.48 -15.35 8.35
N ASP A 335 -10.79 -14.75 7.19
CA ASP A 335 -11.80 -13.68 7.04
C ASP A 335 -12.84 -14.08 6.00
N LEU A 336 -14.06 -14.38 6.46
CA LEU A 336 -15.21 -14.61 5.59
C LEU A 336 -15.89 -13.28 5.29
N GLY A 337 -15.79 -12.84 4.04
CA GLY A 337 -16.33 -11.58 3.56
C GLY A 337 -17.60 -11.72 2.73
N PHE A 338 -18.54 -10.82 2.94
CA PHE A 338 -19.70 -10.58 2.06
C PHE A 338 -19.76 -9.12 1.70
N ASN A 339 -19.90 -8.82 0.42
CA ASN A 339 -20.03 -7.45 -0.07
C ASN A 339 -21.13 -7.40 -1.14
N ALA A 340 -22.11 -6.54 -0.94
CA ALA A 340 -23.16 -6.28 -1.93
C ALA A 340 -23.16 -4.78 -2.25
N ARG A 341 -22.99 -4.42 -3.52
CA ARG A 341 -22.91 -3.05 -4.02
C ARG A 341 -23.89 -2.87 -5.14
N PHE A 342 -24.59 -1.76 -5.13
CA PHE A 342 -25.63 -1.44 -6.11
C PHE A 342 -25.50 0.01 -6.56
N GLU A 343 -25.85 0.25 -7.80
CA GLU A 343 -26.00 1.58 -8.36
C GLU A 343 -27.37 1.67 -9.05
N SER A 344 -28.09 2.77 -8.84
CA SER A 344 -29.37 3.02 -9.48
C SER A 344 -29.21 3.50 -10.91
N ASP A 345 -30.28 3.44 -11.70
CA ASP A 345 -30.40 4.22 -12.94
C ASP A 345 -30.07 5.68 -12.71
N GLU A 346 -29.59 6.35 -13.75
CA GLU A 346 -29.48 7.81 -13.74
C GLU A 346 -30.86 8.44 -13.87
N MET A 347 -31.35 9.01 -12.75
CA MET A 347 -32.61 9.72 -12.69
C MET A 347 -32.38 11.21 -12.94
N HIS A 348 -33.42 11.95 -13.36
CA HIS A 348 -33.30 13.39 -13.57
C HIS A 348 -32.79 14.19 -12.36
N TRP A 349 -32.89 13.61 -11.17
CA TRP A 349 -32.43 14.20 -9.90
C TRP A 349 -31.13 13.55 -9.37
N GLY A 350 -30.50 12.65 -10.12
CA GLY A 350 -29.20 12.06 -9.80
C GLY A 350 -29.19 10.54 -9.67
N LYS A 351 -28.07 10.00 -9.22
CA LYS A 351 -27.76 8.57 -9.14
C LYS A 351 -27.38 8.18 -7.71
N PHE A 352 -27.80 7.00 -7.26
CA PHE A 352 -27.41 6.44 -5.95
C PHE A 352 -26.44 5.29 -6.11
N SER A 353 -25.43 5.24 -5.25
CA SER A 353 -24.58 4.06 -5.02
C SER A 353 -24.70 3.67 -3.55
N TYR A 354 -25.01 2.41 -3.26
CA TYR A 354 -25.23 1.95 -1.88
C TYR A 354 -24.79 0.49 -1.73
N GLY A 355 -24.55 0.07 -0.49
CA GLY A 355 -24.12 -1.30 -0.26
C GLY A 355 -24.09 -1.72 1.19
N LEU A 356 -23.86 -3.03 1.34
CA LEU A 356 -23.69 -3.73 2.60
C LEU A 356 -22.37 -4.48 2.58
N GLU A 357 -21.69 -4.52 3.72
CA GLU A 357 -20.40 -5.18 3.86
C GLU A 357 -20.34 -5.89 5.23
N PHE A 358 -19.96 -7.18 5.20
CA PHE A 358 -19.75 -7.99 6.39
C PHE A 358 -18.41 -8.72 6.27
N HIS A 359 -17.64 -8.74 7.35
CA HIS A 359 -16.41 -9.50 7.49
C HIS A 359 -16.43 -10.21 8.84
N LEU A 360 -16.28 -11.52 8.82
CA LEU A 360 -16.21 -12.37 10.00
C LEU A 360 -14.80 -12.94 10.09
N GLU A 361 -13.99 -12.33 10.93
CA GLU A 361 -12.57 -12.66 11.06
C GLU A 361 -12.32 -13.48 12.33
N SER A 362 -11.62 -14.59 12.20
CA SER A 362 -11.08 -15.37 13.31
C SER A 362 -9.55 -15.41 13.23
N LEU A 363 -8.90 -15.29 14.37
CA LEU A 363 -7.44 -15.26 14.50
C LEU A 363 -7.00 -16.20 15.63
N SER A 364 -6.00 -17.01 15.34
CA SER A 364 -5.25 -17.76 16.34
C SER A 364 -3.76 -17.44 16.25
N SER A 365 -3.06 -17.37 17.38
CA SER A 365 -1.62 -17.15 17.38
C SER A 365 -0.89 -18.16 18.27
N PHE A 366 0.34 -18.47 17.89
CA PHE A 366 1.16 -19.49 18.53
C PHE A 366 2.61 -19.02 18.72
N GLY A 367 3.31 -19.66 19.68
CA GLY A 367 4.73 -19.42 19.91
C GLY A 367 5.41 -20.61 20.54
N SER A 368 6.72 -20.74 20.30
CA SER A 368 7.58 -21.73 20.95
C SER A 368 9.02 -21.20 20.99
N ASP A 369 9.81 -21.70 21.95
CA ASP A 369 11.25 -21.56 21.94
C ASP A 369 11.95 -22.89 22.20
N PHE A 370 13.13 -23.05 21.61
CA PHE A 370 14.03 -24.15 21.87
C PHE A 370 15.38 -23.60 22.32
N ASN A 371 15.75 -23.93 23.57
CA ASN A 371 17.08 -23.58 24.10
C ASN A 371 18.08 -24.68 23.70
N ASN A 372 18.93 -24.37 22.73
CA ASN A 372 19.94 -25.32 22.20
C ASN A 372 21.04 -25.66 23.21
N THR A 373 21.22 -24.88 24.27
CA THR A 373 22.24 -25.12 25.30
C THR A 373 21.73 -26.10 26.36
N SER A 374 20.52 -25.91 26.84
CA SER A 374 19.90 -26.77 27.85
C SER A 374 19.03 -27.88 27.26
N MET A 375 18.83 -27.90 25.94
CA MET A 375 17.97 -28.85 25.19
C MET A 375 16.50 -28.82 25.68
N VAL A 376 16.02 -27.66 26.13
CA VAL A 376 14.65 -27.49 26.62
C VAL A 376 13.78 -26.88 25.52
N ASN A 377 12.64 -27.47 25.23
CA ASN A 377 11.59 -26.95 24.37
C ASN A 377 10.45 -26.40 25.22
N ARG A 378 9.99 -25.19 24.90
CA ARG A 378 8.82 -24.54 25.50
C ARG A 378 7.84 -24.17 24.42
N SER A 379 6.58 -24.55 24.60
CA SER A 379 5.47 -24.08 23.75
C SER A 379 4.68 -23.04 24.50
N TYR A 380 4.32 -21.97 23.80
CA TYR A 380 3.50 -20.90 24.33
C TYR A 380 2.11 -20.98 23.71
N THR A 381 1.09 -20.69 24.49
CA THR A 381 -0.29 -20.67 24.01
C THR A 381 -0.53 -19.48 23.05
N GLN A 382 0.28 -18.43 23.19
CA GLN A 382 0.15 -17.20 22.41
C GLN A 382 1.46 -16.87 21.68
N GLY A 383 1.34 -16.36 20.47
CA GLY A 383 2.43 -15.78 19.67
C GLY A 383 2.48 -14.25 19.76
N PRO A 384 2.54 -13.55 18.59
CA PRO A 384 2.65 -12.09 18.57
C PRO A 384 1.37 -11.34 18.95
N LEU A 385 0.23 -12.01 18.95
CA LEU A 385 -1.12 -11.48 19.18
C LEU A 385 -1.87 -12.37 20.18
N ALA A 386 -3.15 -12.07 20.45
CA ALA A 386 -4.01 -12.93 21.26
C ALA A 386 -4.02 -14.39 20.79
N ALA A 387 -4.13 -15.34 21.72
CA ALA A 387 -4.15 -16.78 21.42
C ALA A 387 -5.37 -17.17 20.58
N ASP A 388 -6.54 -16.66 20.93
CA ASP A 388 -7.83 -16.83 20.21
C ASP A 388 -8.62 -15.52 20.28
N ALA A 389 -8.95 -14.98 19.09
CA ALA A 389 -9.74 -13.77 18.99
C ALA A 389 -10.59 -13.74 17.71
N SER A 390 -11.64 -12.91 17.71
CA SER A 390 -12.38 -12.58 16.51
C SER A 390 -12.50 -11.07 16.33
N TYR A 391 -12.63 -10.63 15.07
CA TYR A 391 -12.74 -9.21 14.72
C TYR A 391 -13.74 -9.03 13.60
N ASN A 392 -15.00 -8.82 13.97
CA ASN A 392 -16.11 -8.81 13.03
C ASN A 392 -16.48 -7.38 12.63
N ARG A 393 -16.66 -7.14 11.34
CA ARG A 393 -16.98 -5.82 10.77
C ARG A 393 -18.30 -5.88 10.04
N TYR A 394 -19.16 -4.89 10.27
CA TYR A 394 -20.46 -4.73 9.63
C TYR A 394 -20.61 -3.30 9.16
N ALA A 395 -21.10 -3.10 7.95
CA ALA A 395 -21.30 -1.75 7.46
C ALA A 395 -22.42 -1.66 6.43
N SER A 396 -22.98 -0.46 6.34
CA SER A 396 -23.87 -0.04 5.25
C SER A 396 -23.50 1.38 4.84
N TYR A 397 -23.63 1.68 3.54
CA TYR A 397 -23.35 3.01 3.03
C TYR A 397 -24.34 3.42 1.95
N LEU A 398 -24.49 4.73 1.80
CA LEU A 398 -25.25 5.37 0.76
C LEU A 398 -24.45 6.58 0.25
N GLN A 399 -24.28 6.67 -1.05
CA GLN A 399 -23.72 7.81 -1.75
C GLN A 399 -24.72 8.27 -2.80
N TYR A 400 -24.85 9.58 -2.94
CA TYR A 400 -25.66 10.20 -3.98
C TYR A 400 -24.73 11.01 -4.89
N ALA A 401 -24.95 10.96 -6.19
CA ALA A 401 -24.23 11.76 -7.17
C ALA A 401 -25.24 12.54 -8.02
N TYR A 402 -25.05 13.84 -8.10
CA TYR A 402 -25.82 14.74 -8.95
C TYR A 402 -24.92 15.53 -9.86
N GLU A 403 -25.14 15.43 -11.15
CA GLU A 403 -24.42 16.22 -12.16
C GLU A 403 -25.41 17.18 -12.85
N HIS A 404 -25.13 18.48 -12.76
CA HIS A 404 -25.95 19.55 -13.34
C HIS A 404 -25.36 20.01 -14.66
N GLU A 405 -26.20 20.39 -15.64
CA GLU A 405 -25.79 20.87 -16.97
C GLU A 405 -24.82 22.06 -16.93
N SER A 406 -24.86 22.86 -15.88
CA SER A 406 -23.89 23.94 -15.67
C SER A 406 -22.48 23.47 -15.28
N GLY A 407 -22.22 22.15 -15.25
CA GLY A 407 -20.92 21.54 -14.98
C GLY A 407 -20.60 21.35 -13.50
N TRP A 408 -21.58 21.46 -12.60
CA TRP A 408 -21.45 21.01 -11.21
C TRP A 408 -21.68 19.51 -11.07
N LYS A 409 -20.82 18.83 -10.32
CA LYS A 409 -21.07 17.49 -9.77
C LYS A 409 -20.96 17.57 -8.25
N VAL A 410 -21.98 17.11 -7.53
CA VAL A 410 -22.02 17.09 -6.05
C VAL A 410 -22.24 15.64 -5.61
N GLN A 411 -21.45 15.18 -4.66
CA GLN A 411 -21.43 13.79 -4.25
C GLN A 411 -21.35 13.67 -2.71
N PRO A 412 -22.47 13.80 -1.98
CA PRO A 412 -22.55 13.46 -0.58
C PRO A 412 -22.60 11.95 -0.38
N GLY A 413 -22.02 11.49 0.73
CA GLY A 413 -22.07 10.10 1.15
C GLY A 413 -22.16 9.98 2.66
N ILE A 414 -22.74 8.89 3.13
CA ILE A 414 -22.85 8.51 4.53
C ILE A 414 -22.59 7.01 4.69
N ARG A 415 -21.94 6.63 5.76
CA ARG A 415 -21.69 5.23 6.13
C ARG A 415 -21.90 5.04 7.62
N TYR A 416 -22.57 3.96 7.99
CA TYR A 416 -22.55 3.37 9.32
C TYR A 416 -21.60 2.17 9.32
N SER A 417 -20.80 2.04 10.36
CA SER A 417 -19.91 0.89 10.56
C SER A 417 -19.90 0.48 12.02
N SER A 418 -19.90 -0.83 12.26
CA SER A 418 -19.76 -1.45 13.59
C SER A 418 -18.65 -2.49 13.52
N VAL A 419 -17.72 -2.42 14.46
CA VAL A 419 -16.59 -3.35 14.55
C VAL A 419 -16.58 -3.95 15.94
N HIS A 420 -16.66 -5.27 16.02
CA HIS A 420 -16.67 -6.02 17.27
C HIS A 420 -15.38 -6.83 17.40
N ALA A 421 -14.53 -6.44 18.36
CA ALA A 421 -13.32 -7.16 18.75
C ALA A 421 -13.65 -8.03 19.97
N ASP A 422 -13.42 -9.34 19.88
CA ASP A 422 -13.63 -10.30 20.95
C ASP A 422 -12.34 -11.09 21.21
N LEU A 423 -11.72 -10.82 22.36
CA LEU A 423 -10.52 -11.47 22.86
C LEU A 423 -10.93 -12.63 23.76
N LYS A 424 -11.09 -13.81 23.20
CA LYS A 424 -11.51 -15.01 23.93
C LYS A 424 -10.41 -15.53 24.83
N GLU A 425 -9.17 -15.52 24.33
CA GLU A 425 -7.99 -15.98 25.07
C GLU A 425 -6.79 -15.09 24.74
N PHE A 426 -6.25 -14.39 25.74
CA PHE A 426 -5.01 -13.65 25.59
C PHE A 426 -4.22 -13.60 26.90
N TYR A 427 -2.90 -13.47 26.77
CA TYR A 427 -1.96 -13.48 27.87
C TYR A 427 -1.19 -12.18 27.92
N THR A 428 -1.14 -11.54 29.09
CA THR A 428 -0.21 -10.43 29.31
C THR A 428 1.16 -11.01 29.63
N LYS A 429 2.19 -10.42 29.02
CA LYS A 429 3.57 -10.88 29.14
C LYS A 429 4.12 -10.57 30.53
N ASN A 430 3.96 -11.46 31.49
CA ASN A 430 4.81 -11.53 32.66
C ASN A 430 5.96 -12.51 32.36
N ASN A 431 6.97 -12.10 31.56
CA ASN A 431 8.19 -12.82 31.20
C ASN A 431 8.05 -14.21 30.53
N ASP A 432 6.92 -14.89 30.65
CA ASP A 432 6.71 -16.28 30.20
C ASP A 432 5.31 -16.60 29.63
N PHE A 433 4.46 -15.57 29.38
CA PHE A 433 3.05 -15.78 28.97
C PHE A 433 2.22 -16.62 29.94
N SER A 434 2.52 -16.60 31.22
CA SER A 434 1.89 -17.46 32.24
C SER A 434 0.60 -16.89 32.82
N THR A 435 0.32 -15.62 32.61
CA THR A 435 -0.87 -14.97 33.18
C THR A 435 -1.92 -14.74 32.12
N GLN A 436 -2.94 -15.59 32.08
CA GLN A 436 -4.12 -15.41 31.25
C GLN A 436 -4.91 -14.21 31.73
N SER A 437 -5.26 -13.32 30.84
CA SER A 437 -6.18 -12.22 31.11
C SER A 437 -7.63 -12.69 30.98
N ALA A 438 -8.55 -12.01 31.67
CA ALA A 438 -9.97 -12.28 31.49
C ALA A 438 -10.37 -11.99 30.02
N PRO A 439 -11.32 -12.75 29.45
CA PRO A 439 -11.88 -12.42 28.16
C PRO A 439 -12.34 -10.97 28.11
N HIS A 440 -12.09 -10.31 26.97
CA HIS A 440 -12.43 -8.91 26.78
C HIS A 440 -13.10 -8.72 25.43
N SER A 441 -14.25 -8.07 25.40
CA SER A 441 -14.90 -7.71 24.15
C SER A 441 -15.24 -6.22 24.13
N LYS A 442 -15.14 -5.62 22.94
CA LYS A 442 -15.46 -4.21 22.74
C LYS A 442 -16.02 -3.99 21.34
N THR A 443 -17.08 -3.18 21.28
CA THR A 443 -17.66 -2.74 20.01
C THR A 443 -17.33 -1.28 19.77
N TYR A 444 -16.94 -0.98 18.56
CA TYR A 444 -16.67 0.37 18.05
C TYR A 444 -17.68 0.66 16.95
N GLU A 445 -18.44 1.74 17.10
CA GLU A 445 -19.49 2.14 16.16
C GLU A 445 -19.25 3.56 15.69
N GLU A 446 -19.34 3.80 14.37
CA GLU A 446 -19.15 5.11 13.80
C GLU A 446 -20.13 5.37 12.66
N VAL A 447 -20.57 6.65 12.59
CA VAL A 447 -21.27 7.21 11.44
C VAL A 447 -20.40 8.30 10.84
N ILE A 448 -19.93 8.07 9.62
CA ILE A 448 -19.07 9.01 8.92
C ILE A 448 -19.72 9.51 7.65
N GLY A 449 -19.39 10.74 7.27
CA GLY A 449 -19.90 11.39 6.05
C GLY A 449 -18.83 11.96 5.16
N SER A 450 -19.21 12.24 3.92
CA SER A 450 -18.40 13.02 3.00
C SER A 450 -19.28 13.89 2.12
N VAL A 451 -18.74 15.02 1.69
CA VAL A 451 -19.33 15.87 0.64
C VAL A 451 -18.22 16.26 -0.31
N ARG A 452 -18.30 15.77 -1.55
CA ARG A 452 -17.35 16.07 -2.61
C ARG A 452 -18.03 16.85 -3.70
N VAL A 453 -17.30 17.78 -4.29
CA VAL A 453 -17.82 18.67 -5.33
C VAL A 453 -16.79 18.79 -6.44
N ARG A 454 -17.26 18.83 -7.67
CA ARG A 454 -16.47 19.24 -8.84
C ARG A 454 -17.25 20.30 -9.60
N LYS A 455 -16.53 21.30 -10.13
CA LYS A 455 -17.05 22.32 -11.05
C LYS A 455 -16.20 22.34 -12.31
N ASN A 456 -16.81 22.08 -13.47
CA ASN A 456 -16.18 22.38 -14.75
C ASN A 456 -16.29 23.91 -14.98
N LEU A 457 -15.16 24.58 -15.03
CA LEU A 457 -15.09 26.02 -15.34
C LEU A 457 -15.22 26.23 -16.87
N ASN A 458 -14.66 25.30 -17.62
CA ASN A 458 -14.80 25.15 -19.07
C ASN A 458 -14.51 23.68 -19.45
N GLU A 459 -14.41 23.37 -20.72
CA GLU A 459 -14.13 22.02 -21.24
C GLU A 459 -12.75 21.48 -20.82
N GLN A 460 -11.80 22.36 -20.52
CA GLN A 460 -10.39 22.03 -20.24
C GLN A 460 -10.04 22.08 -18.76
N LEU A 461 -10.74 22.91 -17.98
CA LEU A 461 -10.41 23.20 -16.58
C LEU A 461 -11.57 22.83 -15.67
N SER A 462 -11.30 21.99 -14.70
CA SER A 462 -12.19 21.71 -13.59
C SER A 462 -11.51 21.96 -12.24
N VAL A 463 -12.30 22.35 -11.25
CA VAL A 463 -11.89 22.39 -9.84
C VAL A 463 -12.71 21.39 -9.07
N PHE A 464 -12.09 20.75 -8.07
CA PHE A 464 -12.73 19.73 -7.24
C PHE A 464 -12.30 19.91 -5.80
N GLY A 465 -13.04 19.30 -4.88
CA GLY A 465 -12.66 19.28 -3.47
C GLY A 465 -13.83 18.86 -2.58
N GLY A 466 -13.65 19.01 -1.28
CA GLY A 466 -14.67 18.70 -0.30
C GLY A 466 -14.12 18.32 1.05
N LEU A 467 -15.02 17.80 1.88
CA LEU A 467 -14.74 17.26 3.21
C LEU A 467 -15.07 15.77 3.22
N SER A 468 -14.20 14.97 3.83
CA SER A 468 -14.40 13.54 4.00
C SER A 468 -13.97 13.12 5.40
N GLN A 469 -14.78 12.32 6.06
CA GLN A 469 -14.43 11.70 7.33
C GLN A 469 -13.85 10.31 7.08
N GLY A 470 -12.94 9.90 7.96
CA GLY A 470 -12.41 8.56 8.06
C GLY A 470 -12.31 8.18 9.53
N PHE A 471 -12.28 6.90 9.80
CA PHE A 471 -12.07 6.40 11.16
C PHE A 471 -11.30 5.08 11.11
N ARG A 472 -10.69 4.73 12.25
CA ARG A 472 -10.04 3.44 12.43
C ARG A 472 -10.22 2.94 13.87
N PRO A 473 -10.96 1.84 14.08
CA PRO A 473 -10.99 1.20 15.39
C PRO A 473 -9.65 0.51 15.69
N PRO A 474 -9.27 0.35 16.98
CA PRO A 474 -8.10 -0.43 17.36
C PRO A 474 -8.17 -1.86 16.81
N SER A 475 -7.12 -2.31 16.15
CA SER A 475 -7.00 -3.69 15.65
C SER A 475 -6.62 -4.67 16.78
N LEU A 476 -6.69 -5.96 16.52
CA LEU A 476 -6.20 -6.97 17.48
C LEU A 476 -4.70 -6.75 17.76
N TYR A 477 -3.94 -6.28 16.77
CA TYR A 477 -2.54 -5.92 16.98
C TYR A 477 -2.38 -4.75 17.97
N ASP A 478 -3.20 -3.70 17.85
CA ASP A 478 -3.14 -2.56 18.78
C ASP A 478 -3.48 -2.97 20.21
N LEU A 479 -4.49 -3.82 20.37
CA LEU A 479 -5.01 -4.23 21.67
C LEU A 479 -4.09 -5.23 22.39
N THR A 480 -3.49 -6.19 21.67
CA THR A 480 -2.88 -7.37 22.29
C THR A 480 -1.41 -7.63 21.92
N SER A 481 -0.82 -6.87 20.98
CA SER A 481 0.52 -7.21 20.50
C SER A 481 1.58 -7.15 21.59
N THR A 482 2.42 -8.18 21.60
CA THR A 482 3.58 -8.33 22.48
C THR A 482 4.87 -8.52 21.67
N ASP A 483 4.85 -8.20 20.37
CA ASP A 483 5.98 -8.43 19.47
C ASP A 483 7.21 -7.61 19.88
N GLU A 484 8.34 -8.28 19.96
CA GLU A 484 9.63 -7.66 20.20
C GLU A 484 10.29 -7.35 18.85
N THR A 485 10.13 -6.13 18.36
CA THR A 485 10.95 -5.64 17.25
C THR A 485 12.26 -5.00 17.78
N SER A 486 12.34 -3.70 17.92
CA SER A 486 13.41 -2.99 18.65
C SER A 486 12.94 -2.56 20.05
N ILE A 487 11.65 -2.50 20.24
CA ILE A 487 10.97 -2.02 21.44
C ILE A 487 9.93 -3.08 21.79
N ILE A 488 9.77 -3.39 23.07
CA ILE A 488 8.74 -4.28 23.57
C ILE A 488 7.41 -3.51 23.56
N GLU A 489 6.45 -3.94 22.79
CA GLU A 489 5.11 -3.34 22.79
C GLU A 489 4.28 -3.89 23.95
N GLU A 490 3.58 -3.01 24.65
CA GLU A 490 2.67 -3.38 25.73
C GLU A 490 1.23 -3.33 25.21
N PRO A 491 0.39 -4.35 25.53
CA PRO A 491 -1.04 -4.34 25.21
C PRO A 491 -1.75 -3.15 25.86
N ASN A 492 -2.75 -2.58 25.16
CA ASN A 492 -3.63 -1.55 25.73
C ASN A 492 -5.08 -1.75 25.28
N LEU A 493 -5.93 -2.22 26.18
CA LEU A 493 -7.35 -2.47 25.93
C LEU A 493 -8.22 -1.21 26.01
N ASN A 494 -7.67 -0.07 26.46
CA ASN A 494 -8.40 1.18 26.65
C ASN A 494 -8.34 2.13 25.46
N LEU A 495 -7.71 1.70 24.36
CA LEU A 495 -7.60 2.52 23.15
C LEU A 495 -8.98 2.88 22.60
N LYS A 496 -9.09 4.10 22.10
CA LYS A 496 -10.26 4.61 21.38
C LYS A 496 -10.05 4.46 19.87
N SER A 497 -11.14 4.54 19.11
CA SER A 497 -11.07 4.72 17.66
C SER A 497 -10.34 6.01 17.32
N GLU A 498 -9.62 5.99 16.22
CA GLU A 498 -9.04 7.18 15.60
C GLU A 498 -10.05 7.82 14.67
N ASP A 499 -10.16 9.14 14.71
CA ASP A 499 -11.04 9.93 13.85
C ASP A 499 -10.24 10.89 12.97
N PHE A 500 -10.65 11.00 11.73
CA PHE A 500 -10.00 11.85 10.74
C PHE A 500 -11.03 12.69 9.99
N ILE A 501 -10.74 13.98 9.82
CA ILE A 501 -11.50 14.86 8.93
C ILE A 501 -10.51 15.41 7.92
N GLN A 502 -10.76 15.16 6.64
CA GLN A 502 -9.91 15.66 5.56
C GLN A 502 -10.65 16.68 4.73
N PHE A 503 -10.04 17.86 4.60
CA PHE A 503 -10.33 18.85 3.59
C PHE A 503 -9.40 18.66 2.40
N GLU A 504 -9.94 18.77 1.19
CA GLU A 504 -9.16 18.75 -0.04
C GLU A 504 -9.72 19.78 -1.03
N VAL A 505 -8.83 20.46 -1.74
CA VAL A 505 -9.14 21.30 -2.89
C VAL A 505 -8.11 21.09 -3.98
N GLY A 506 -8.55 20.98 -5.22
CA GLY A 506 -7.67 20.74 -6.34
C GLY A 506 -8.23 21.28 -7.65
N ALA A 507 -7.38 21.25 -8.67
CA ALA A 507 -7.73 21.61 -10.03
C ALA A 507 -7.15 20.60 -11.02
N ARG A 508 -7.88 20.35 -12.10
CA ARG A 508 -7.42 19.57 -13.26
C ARG A 508 -7.55 20.39 -14.51
N HIS A 509 -6.51 20.37 -15.32
CA HIS A 509 -6.46 21.02 -16.61
C HIS A 509 -6.00 20.03 -17.67
N ASN A 510 -6.76 19.91 -18.76
CA ASN A 510 -6.41 19.12 -19.92
C ASN A 510 -6.68 19.96 -21.17
N ALA A 511 -5.60 20.46 -21.80
CA ALA A 511 -5.72 21.27 -23.00
C ALA A 511 -4.53 21.03 -23.92
N GLY A 512 -4.80 20.61 -25.15
CA GLY A 512 -3.76 20.31 -26.11
C GLY A 512 -2.72 19.34 -25.54
N PRO A 513 -1.43 19.69 -25.54
CA PRO A 513 -0.37 18.80 -25.05
C PRO A 513 -0.22 18.78 -23.53
N LEU A 514 -0.92 19.65 -22.79
CA LEU A 514 -0.75 19.81 -21.33
C LEU A 514 -1.86 19.12 -20.54
N SER A 515 -1.46 18.21 -19.65
CA SER A 515 -2.30 17.69 -18.58
C SER A 515 -1.73 18.11 -17.21
N LEU A 516 -2.58 18.61 -16.33
CA LEU A 516 -2.20 19.06 -15.00
C LEU A 516 -3.24 18.63 -13.97
N SER A 517 -2.80 18.07 -12.86
CA SER A 517 -3.60 17.87 -11.65
C SER A 517 -2.81 18.38 -10.45
N ALA A 518 -3.40 19.30 -9.70
CA ALA A 518 -2.81 19.84 -8.49
C ALA A 518 -3.83 19.80 -7.36
N SER A 519 -3.41 19.44 -6.15
CA SER A 519 -4.28 19.47 -4.98
C SER A 519 -3.51 19.86 -3.72
N TYR A 520 -4.22 20.50 -2.80
CA TYR A 520 -3.86 20.68 -1.41
C TYR A 520 -4.83 19.90 -0.55
N TYR A 521 -4.30 19.22 0.47
CA TYR A 521 -5.11 18.53 1.47
C TYR A 521 -4.67 18.91 2.88
N HIS A 522 -5.63 18.85 3.82
CA HIS A 522 -5.39 18.99 5.25
C HIS A 522 -6.26 17.98 5.99
N THR A 523 -5.64 17.14 6.79
CA THR A 523 -6.28 16.09 7.59
C THR A 523 -6.11 16.43 9.06
N TRP A 524 -7.21 16.77 9.73
CA TRP A 524 -7.23 16.84 11.20
C TRP A 524 -7.38 15.45 11.76
N ILE A 525 -6.63 15.17 12.80
CA ILE A 525 -6.52 13.86 13.44
C ILE A 525 -6.96 13.99 14.89
N ARG A 526 -7.84 13.11 15.35
CA ARG A 526 -8.22 12.96 16.74
C ARG A 526 -7.98 11.53 17.18
N ASP A 527 -7.46 11.37 18.40
CA ASP A 527 -7.24 10.09 19.05
C ASP A 527 -6.37 9.10 18.22
N MET A 528 -5.41 9.57 17.41
CA MET A 528 -4.49 8.68 16.66
C MET A 528 -3.72 7.77 17.63
N ILE A 529 -3.65 6.48 17.34
CA ILE A 529 -2.89 5.52 18.12
C ILE A 529 -1.39 5.69 17.85
N VAL A 530 -0.71 6.28 18.83
CA VAL A 530 0.73 6.55 18.78
C VAL A 530 1.48 5.61 19.73
N ARG A 531 2.75 5.40 19.45
CA ARG A 531 3.66 4.59 20.26
C ARG A 531 4.74 5.48 20.86
N SER A 532 4.77 5.53 22.18
CA SER A 532 5.70 6.37 22.95
C SER A 532 6.72 5.47 23.67
N PRO A 533 7.99 5.50 23.25
CA PRO A 533 9.02 4.68 23.84
C PRO A 533 9.45 5.20 25.22
N TYR A 534 9.79 4.28 26.13
CA TYR A 534 10.36 4.58 27.44
C TYR A 534 11.35 3.51 27.88
N LEU A 535 12.29 3.87 28.77
CA LEU A 535 13.20 2.92 29.36
C LEU A 535 12.58 2.29 30.61
N ASP A 536 12.32 0.99 30.58
CA ASP A 536 11.88 0.25 31.75
C ASP A 536 13.09 -0.03 32.67
N ALA A 537 13.16 0.67 33.81
CA ALA A 537 14.28 0.58 34.77
C ALA A 537 14.40 -0.84 35.38
N ALA A 538 13.33 -1.60 35.49
CA ALA A 538 13.35 -2.94 36.08
C ALA A 538 13.99 -3.98 35.15
N SER A 539 13.74 -3.91 33.84
CA SER A 539 14.31 -4.83 32.86
C SER A 539 15.51 -4.28 32.10
N GLY A 540 15.77 -2.95 32.18
CA GLY A 540 16.80 -2.26 31.40
C GLY A 540 16.50 -2.25 29.88
N LYS A 541 15.27 -2.56 29.46
CA LYS A 541 14.85 -2.63 28.06
C LYS A 541 13.97 -1.44 27.69
N THR A 542 14.05 -1.01 26.44
CA THR A 542 13.11 -0.03 25.91
C THR A 542 11.78 -0.71 25.64
N LYS A 543 10.73 -0.16 26.22
CA LYS A 543 9.33 -0.54 26.01
C LYS A 543 8.58 0.59 25.34
N SER A 544 7.37 0.36 24.87
CA SER A 544 6.49 1.37 24.30
C SER A 544 5.09 1.21 24.82
N VAL A 545 4.52 2.30 25.32
CA VAL A 545 3.08 2.41 25.58
C VAL A 545 2.38 2.87 24.31
N LYS A 546 1.15 2.38 24.12
CA LYS A 546 0.23 2.86 23.09
C LYS A 546 -0.76 3.83 23.74
N SER A 547 -0.97 4.98 23.13
CA SER A 547 -1.91 6.00 23.58
C SER A 547 -2.59 6.66 22.40
N ASN A 548 -3.67 7.40 22.66
CA ASN A 548 -4.32 8.22 21.65
C ASN A 548 -3.77 9.66 21.72
N GLY A 549 -3.52 10.28 20.56
CA GLY A 549 -3.02 11.65 20.44
C GLY A 549 -3.69 12.39 19.30
N ASP A 550 -3.88 13.69 19.46
CA ASP A 550 -4.46 14.55 18.42
C ASP A 550 -3.36 15.17 17.56
N GLY A 551 -3.70 15.55 16.32
CA GLY A 551 -2.72 16.13 15.42
C GLY A 551 -3.27 16.52 14.06
N TYR A 552 -2.37 16.67 13.10
CA TYR A 552 -2.73 16.96 11.71
C TYR A 552 -1.66 16.47 10.74
N ILE A 553 -2.07 16.30 9.48
CA ILE A 553 -1.18 16.13 8.32
C ILE A 553 -1.72 16.98 7.19
N HIS A 554 -0.88 17.72 6.49
CA HIS A 554 -1.25 18.45 5.30
C HIS A 554 -0.19 18.35 4.21
N GLY A 555 -0.57 18.67 2.96
CA GLY A 555 0.41 18.62 1.88
C GLY A 555 -0.11 19.10 0.54
N LEU A 556 0.83 19.17 -0.39
CA LEU A 556 0.63 19.56 -1.78
C LEU A 556 1.00 18.40 -2.70
N GLU A 557 0.17 18.14 -3.69
CA GLU A 557 0.38 17.15 -4.75
C GLU A 557 0.29 17.82 -6.11
N LEU A 558 1.19 17.45 -7.03
CA LEU A 558 1.19 17.90 -8.40
C LEU A 558 1.49 16.73 -9.33
N GLU A 559 0.69 16.58 -10.36
CA GLU A 559 0.95 15.71 -11.51
C GLU A 559 0.86 16.56 -12.78
N LEU A 560 1.92 16.60 -13.56
CA LEU A 560 2.01 17.34 -14.80
C LEU A 560 2.45 16.41 -15.91
N GLY A 561 1.67 16.34 -16.99
CA GLY A 561 2.03 15.65 -18.22
C GLY A 561 2.14 16.66 -19.36
N TYR A 562 3.14 16.49 -20.22
CA TYR A 562 3.31 17.31 -21.41
C TYR A 562 3.71 16.46 -22.61
N GLU A 563 2.95 16.55 -23.69
CA GLU A 563 3.21 15.90 -24.96
C GLU A 563 3.97 16.85 -25.89
N TRP A 564 5.30 16.69 -25.98
CA TRP A 564 6.17 17.48 -26.84
C TRP A 564 5.92 17.22 -28.32
N SER A 565 5.51 16.00 -28.64
CA SER A 565 5.11 15.53 -29.96
C SER A 565 4.31 14.24 -29.81
N GLU A 566 3.78 13.68 -30.90
CA GLU A 566 3.13 12.37 -30.94
C GLU A 566 3.99 11.22 -30.40
N ALA A 567 5.31 11.38 -30.43
CA ALA A 567 6.26 10.37 -29.99
C ALA A 567 6.94 10.67 -28.66
N LEU A 568 6.97 11.92 -28.22
CA LEU A 568 7.72 12.34 -27.03
C LEU A 568 6.82 12.97 -25.99
N SER A 569 6.83 12.41 -24.78
CA SER A 569 6.06 12.93 -23.63
C SER A 569 6.91 12.98 -22.38
N SER A 570 6.55 13.89 -21.46
CA SER A 570 7.14 13.96 -20.12
C SER A 570 6.04 13.97 -19.07
N LYS A 571 6.32 13.34 -17.93
CA LYS A 571 5.45 13.36 -16.74
C LYS A 571 6.27 13.75 -15.53
N LEU A 572 5.76 14.69 -14.73
CA LEU A 572 6.32 15.09 -13.45
C LEU A 572 5.29 14.84 -12.36
N SER A 573 5.68 14.11 -11.33
CA SER A 573 4.96 14.08 -10.06
C SER A 573 5.78 14.81 -9.00
N PHE A 574 5.10 15.56 -8.14
CA PHE A 574 5.72 16.27 -7.03
C PHE A 574 4.82 16.17 -5.81
N SER A 575 5.41 16.05 -4.63
CA SER A 575 4.71 16.11 -3.37
C SER A 575 5.56 16.70 -2.26
N TRP A 576 4.87 17.45 -1.41
CA TRP A 576 5.37 17.95 -0.15
C TRP A 576 4.30 17.75 0.92
N MET A 577 4.71 17.38 2.12
CA MET A 577 3.81 17.28 3.26
C MET A 577 4.52 17.65 4.55
N ASP A 578 3.69 17.98 5.54
CA ASP A 578 4.07 18.23 6.91
C ASP A 578 2.97 17.71 7.84
N GLY A 579 3.31 17.33 9.08
CA GLY A 579 2.32 16.79 10.01
C GLY A 579 2.89 16.47 11.37
N GLU A 580 2.10 16.77 12.38
CA GLU A 580 2.44 16.56 13.79
C GLU A 580 1.30 15.80 14.49
N VAL A 581 1.68 15.04 15.51
CA VAL A 581 0.74 14.36 16.40
C VAL A 581 1.29 14.37 17.83
N GLN A 582 0.41 14.55 18.79
CA GLN A 582 0.76 14.49 20.20
C GLN A 582 1.25 13.09 20.58
N GLN A 583 2.44 13.02 21.14
CA GLN A 583 3.11 11.81 21.64
C GLN A 583 3.42 11.98 23.13
N LEU A 584 3.77 10.89 23.80
CA LEU A 584 4.07 10.92 25.24
C LEU A 584 5.58 10.75 25.44
N LEU A 585 6.24 11.82 25.89
CA LEU A 585 7.64 11.78 26.30
C LEU A 585 7.73 11.23 27.72
N ASP A 586 8.59 10.24 27.95
CA ASP A 586 8.86 9.69 29.26
C ASP A 586 9.48 10.76 30.19
N ASP A 587 8.71 11.22 31.17
CA ASP A 587 9.13 12.22 32.15
C ASP A 587 8.46 11.96 33.50
N ASN A 588 9.12 11.21 34.34
CA ASN A 588 8.60 10.86 35.66
C ASN A 588 8.55 12.03 36.65
N LEU A 589 9.18 13.18 36.34
CA LEU A 589 9.27 14.33 37.25
C LEU A 589 8.17 15.36 36.97
N THR A 590 7.95 15.70 35.69
CA THR A 590 7.00 16.76 35.28
C THR A 590 5.83 16.25 34.46
N GLY A 591 5.79 14.95 34.14
CA GLY A 591 4.73 14.33 33.34
C GLY A 591 3.36 14.45 33.98
N THR A 592 2.37 14.81 33.16
CA THR A 592 0.98 15.05 33.58
C THR A 592 0.04 13.91 33.21
N VAL A 593 0.46 12.97 32.37
CA VAL A 593 -0.29 11.78 31.97
C VAL A 593 0.30 10.54 32.61
N THR A 594 -0.49 9.78 33.36
CA THR A 594 -0.02 8.57 34.05
C THR A 594 -0.56 7.33 33.34
N ILE A 595 0.35 6.46 32.87
CA ILE A 595 0.01 5.15 32.29
C ILE A 595 0.79 4.09 33.08
N GLU A 596 0.11 3.10 33.62
CA GLU A 596 0.70 2.00 34.43
C GLU A 596 1.62 2.47 35.56
N GLY A 597 1.25 3.60 36.20
CA GLY A 597 2.00 4.19 37.31
C GLY A 597 3.26 4.97 36.90
N ARG A 598 3.46 5.22 35.62
CA ARG A 598 4.56 6.02 35.06
C ARG A 598 4.00 7.32 34.47
N ASN A 599 4.72 8.41 34.67
CA ASN A 599 4.31 9.73 34.20
C ASN A 599 4.97 10.07 32.87
N PHE A 600 4.16 10.70 32.01
CA PHE A 600 4.57 11.16 30.67
C PHE A 600 4.16 12.62 30.46
N LEU A 601 4.96 13.32 29.68
CA LEU A 601 4.69 14.69 29.21
C LEU A 601 4.14 14.63 27.77
N PRO A 602 2.92 15.13 27.50
CA PRO A 602 2.44 15.28 26.13
C PRO A 602 3.30 16.29 25.37
N VAL A 603 3.75 15.90 24.18
CA VAL A 603 4.56 16.74 23.29
C VAL A 603 4.10 16.55 21.84
N ASP A 604 4.06 17.64 21.07
CA ASP A 604 3.81 17.55 19.64
C ASP A 604 5.11 17.20 18.92
N ARG A 605 5.04 16.19 18.06
CA ARG A 605 6.15 15.68 17.26
C ARG A 605 5.66 15.31 15.87
N ALA A 606 6.57 15.29 14.92
CA ALA A 606 6.28 14.80 13.59
C ALA A 606 5.56 13.44 13.62
N THR A 607 4.66 13.21 12.69
CA THR A 607 4.05 11.89 12.51
C THR A 607 5.12 10.84 12.20
N THR A 608 4.94 9.61 12.69
CA THR A 608 5.93 8.54 12.50
C THR A 608 6.18 8.29 11.01
N ARG A 609 7.44 8.34 10.58
CA ARG A 609 7.85 8.15 9.18
C ARG A 609 7.26 9.21 8.23
N LEU A 610 7.23 10.46 8.66
CA LEU A 610 6.81 11.56 7.80
C LEU A 610 7.61 11.52 6.49
N MET A 611 6.91 11.55 5.36
CA MET A 611 7.52 11.43 4.05
C MET A 611 8.23 12.74 3.69
N PRO A 612 9.52 12.71 3.26
CA PRO A 612 10.22 13.89 2.78
C PRO A 612 9.64 14.39 1.45
N ILE A 613 9.93 15.64 1.10
CA ILE A 613 9.62 16.20 -0.22
C ILE A 613 10.19 15.29 -1.33
N GLN A 614 9.40 15.04 -2.37
CA GLN A 614 9.87 14.25 -3.51
C GLN A 614 9.35 14.79 -4.84
N ALA A 615 10.13 14.54 -5.89
CA ALA A 615 9.78 14.80 -7.28
C ALA A 615 10.23 13.64 -8.16
N HIS A 616 9.38 13.20 -9.08
CA HIS A 616 9.69 12.15 -10.05
C HIS A 616 9.37 12.63 -11.46
N LEU A 617 10.38 12.77 -12.29
CA LEU A 617 10.27 13.15 -13.69
C LEU A 617 10.55 11.93 -14.56
N THR A 618 9.67 11.65 -15.51
CA THR A 618 9.89 10.67 -16.57
C THR A 618 9.74 11.33 -17.93
N THR A 619 10.59 10.99 -18.86
CA THR A 619 10.49 11.41 -20.27
C THR A 619 10.54 10.18 -21.15
N ARG A 620 9.47 9.95 -21.92
CA ARG A 620 9.30 8.75 -22.76
C ARG A 620 9.23 9.13 -24.23
N TYR A 621 9.99 8.42 -25.04
CA TYR A 621 9.88 8.39 -26.48
C TYR A 621 9.23 7.08 -26.94
N GLN A 622 8.14 7.19 -27.68
CA GLN A 622 7.44 6.04 -28.27
C GLN A 622 6.65 6.48 -29.50
N ALA A 623 7.25 6.37 -30.67
CA ALA A 623 6.55 6.66 -31.92
C ALA A 623 5.60 5.51 -32.31
N VAL A 624 4.42 5.85 -32.82
CA VAL A 624 3.35 4.88 -33.18
C VAL A 624 3.83 3.83 -34.19
N SER A 625 4.68 4.20 -35.13
CA SER A 625 5.22 3.30 -36.17
C SER A 625 6.57 2.68 -35.80
N SER A 626 7.11 2.94 -34.60
CA SER A 626 8.42 2.46 -34.18
C SER A 626 8.27 1.25 -33.23
N PRO A 627 9.04 0.18 -33.45
CA PRO A 627 9.13 -0.91 -32.48
C PRO A 627 9.90 -0.54 -31.21
N TRP A 628 10.51 0.65 -31.16
CA TRP A 628 11.34 1.12 -30.08
C TRP A 628 10.56 2.06 -29.14
N MET A 629 10.73 1.84 -27.84
CA MET A 629 10.39 2.78 -26.77
C MET A 629 11.67 3.09 -25.98
N GLY A 630 11.83 4.34 -25.60
CA GLY A 630 12.90 4.78 -24.69
C GLY A 630 12.32 5.64 -23.56
N GLU A 631 12.84 5.51 -22.35
CA GLU A 631 12.42 6.30 -21.20
C GLU A 631 13.61 6.67 -20.33
N LEU A 632 13.64 7.92 -19.87
CA LEU A 632 14.53 8.42 -18.85
C LEU A 632 13.72 8.79 -17.62
N SER A 633 14.21 8.46 -16.43
CA SER A 633 13.57 8.79 -15.16
C SER A 633 14.55 9.46 -14.20
N LEU A 634 14.01 10.37 -13.39
CA LEU A 634 14.73 11.09 -12.34
C LEU A 634 13.85 11.15 -11.09
N LEU A 635 14.27 10.49 -10.02
CA LEU A 635 13.62 10.56 -8.71
C LEU A 635 14.50 11.36 -7.75
N ALA A 636 14.01 12.51 -7.30
CA ALA A 636 14.62 13.37 -6.30
C ALA A 636 13.85 13.27 -4.99
N VAL A 637 14.52 12.97 -3.89
CA VAL A 637 13.95 12.84 -2.56
C VAL A 637 14.76 13.69 -1.59
N GLY A 638 14.08 14.54 -0.82
CA GLY A 638 14.70 15.42 0.18
C GLY A 638 15.16 14.65 1.41
N LYS A 639 15.84 15.34 2.30
CA LYS A 639 16.22 14.82 3.62
C LYS A 639 14.96 14.61 4.46
N ALA A 640 14.87 13.49 5.19
CA ALA A 640 13.85 13.21 6.17
C ALA A 640 14.44 13.35 7.57
N ASP A 641 14.31 14.54 8.18
CA ASP A 641 14.88 14.90 9.48
C ASP A 641 13.83 15.36 10.52
N ASP A 642 12.58 15.50 10.13
CA ASP A 642 11.46 15.65 11.07
C ASP A 642 11.10 14.29 11.65
N LEU A 643 11.51 14.03 12.90
CA LEU A 643 11.44 12.71 13.51
C LEU A 643 10.42 12.66 14.66
N SER A 644 9.64 11.58 14.71
CA SER A 644 8.83 11.23 15.88
C SER A 644 9.71 10.66 17.01
N LEU A 645 9.19 10.63 18.25
CA LEU A 645 9.90 9.99 19.37
C LEU A 645 10.26 8.53 19.06
N LYS A 646 9.41 7.82 18.32
CA LYS A 646 9.70 6.47 17.88
C LYS A 646 10.81 6.42 16.83
N ASP A 647 10.85 7.36 15.91
CA ASP A 647 11.89 7.42 14.88
C ASP A 647 13.26 7.72 15.45
N GLU A 648 13.35 8.61 16.43
CA GLU A 648 14.57 8.91 17.17
C GLU A 648 15.16 7.68 17.89
N THR A 649 14.31 6.73 18.28
CA THR A 649 14.75 5.49 18.96
C THR A 649 15.05 4.33 18.00
N ASP A 650 14.74 4.46 16.71
CA ASP A 650 14.90 3.38 15.73
C ASP A 650 16.26 3.43 15.01
N ASN A 651 17.32 3.40 15.79
CA ASN A 651 18.71 3.54 15.37
C ASN A 651 19.24 2.41 14.45
N SER A 652 18.45 1.38 14.16
CA SER A 652 18.79 0.34 13.18
C SER A 652 18.25 0.64 11.78
N ARG A 653 17.38 1.65 11.63
CA ARG A 653 16.72 2.01 10.37
C ARG A 653 16.81 3.49 10.03
N ILE A 654 16.90 4.37 11.02
CA ILE A 654 16.99 5.81 10.84
C ILE A 654 18.30 6.31 11.46
N PRO A 655 19.14 7.01 10.69
CA PRO A 655 20.30 7.70 11.21
C PRO A 655 19.93 8.77 12.24
N GLU A 656 20.83 9.10 13.15
CA GLU A 656 20.62 10.06 14.26
C GLU A 656 20.12 11.43 13.79
N TYR A 657 20.56 11.88 12.61
CA TYR A 657 20.17 13.18 12.03
C TYR A 657 19.17 13.05 10.88
N GLY A 658 18.39 11.97 10.85
CA GLY A 658 17.44 11.67 9.79
C GLY A 658 18.06 10.97 8.59
N THR A 659 17.22 10.64 7.61
CA THR A 659 17.66 9.94 6.39
C THR A 659 18.11 10.94 5.33
N PRO A 660 19.35 10.82 4.79
CA PRO A 660 19.87 11.73 3.77
C PRO A 660 19.02 11.82 2.51
N ALA A 661 19.08 12.98 1.86
CA ALA A 661 18.49 13.20 0.54
C ALA A 661 19.23 12.40 -0.55
N TYR A 662 18.52 12.04 -1.63
CA TYR A 662 19.12 11.33 -2.75
C TYR A 662 18.48 11.68 -4.09
N LEU A 663 19.25 11.42 -5.17
CA LEU A 663 18.84 11.65 -6.55
C LEU A 663 19.16 10.41 -7.39
N LEU A 664 18.10 9.76 -7.92
CA LEU A 664 18.23 8.53 -8.70
C LEU A 664 17.92 8.78 -10.17
N TRP A 665 18.84 8.39 -11.03
CA TRP A 665 18.64 8.36 -12.47
C TRP A 665 18.35 6.94 -12.91
N GLY A 666 17.36 6.77 -13.77
CA GLY A 666 17.04 5.51 -14.41
C GLY A 666 16.85 5.67 -15.91
N MET A 667 17.04 4.60 -16.64
CA MET A 667 16.73 4.53 -18.06
C MET A 667 16.12 3.19 -18.42
N ARG A 668 15.22 3.19 -19.41
CA ARG A 668 14.58 1.97 -19.92
C ARG A 668 14.44 2.07 -21.42
N GLY A 669 14.70 0.98 -22.12
CA GLY A 669 14.45 0.85 -23.55
C GLY A 669 13.74 -0.46 -23.83
N SER A 670 12.74 -0.45 -24.71
CA SER A 670 12.04 -1.66 -25.16
C SER A 670 12.08 -1.76 -26.69
N TYR A 671 12.13 -2.99 -27.16
CA TYR A 671 12.00 -3.33 -28.58
C TYR A 671 10.95 -4.42 -28.77
N ALA A 672 9.89 -4.10 -29.51
CA ALA A 672 8.86 -5.05 -29.94
C ALA A 672 9.16 -5.47 -31.37
N TRP A 673 9.64 -6.72 -31.58
CA TRP A 673 9.95 -7.19 -32.93
C TRP A 673 8.75 -7.74 -33.69
N ASP A 674 7.66 -7.99 -32.97
CA ASP A 674 6.33 -8.30 -33.47
C ASP A 674 5.27 -7.86 -32.44
N ASP A 675 3.98 -8.02 -32.77
CA ASP A 675 2.86 -7.64 -31.90
C ASP A 675 2.77 -8.48 -30.62
N TYR A 676 3.51 -9.58 -30.55
CA TYR A 676 3.43 -10.58 -29.49
C TYR A 676 4.66 -10.61 -28.59
N SER A 677 5.76 -10.01 -29.02
CA SER A 677 7.07 -10.20 -28.37
C SER A 677 7.76 -8.86 -28.10
N LYS A 678 8.15 -8.64 -26.85
CA LYS A 678 8.81 -7.42 -26.38
C LYS A 678 10.00 -7.77 -25.49
N LEU A 679 11.17 -7.21 -25.82
CA LEU A 679 12.36 -7.21 -24.98
C LEU A 679 12.51 -5.83 -24.34
N THR A 680 12.80 -5.80 -23.05
CA THR A 680 13.08 -4.56 -22.33
C THR A 680 14.41 -4.66 -21.59
N LEU A 681 15.21 -3.62 -21.73
CA LEU A 681 16.42 -3.38 -20.95
C LEU A 681 16.18 -2.15 -20.07
N ALA A 682 16.51 -2.23 -18.80
CA ALA A 682 16.43 -1.09 -17.89
C ALA A 682 17.68 -1.00 -17.02
N VAL A 683 17.99 0.22 -16.59
CA VAL A 683 19.04 0.50 -15.61
C VAL A 683 18.44 1.41 -14.54
N GLU A 684 18.45 0.95 -13.31
CA GLU A 684 18.11 1.72 -12.12
C GLU A 684 19.39 2.28 -11.48
N ASN A 685 19.30 3.43 -10.82
CA ASN A 685 20.42 4.06 -10.11
C ASN A 685 21.71 4.12 -10.95
N LEU A 686 21.65 4.77 -12.11
CA LEU A 686 22.77 4.92 -13.03
C LEU A 686 24.05 5.45 -12.36
N SER A 687 23.89 6.32 -11.37
CA SER A 687 24.99 6.96 -10.65
C SER A 687 25.62 6.06 -9.60
N ASP A 688 25.05 4.88 -9.31
CA ASP A 688 25.52 3.91 -8.32
C ASP A 688 25.68 4.48 -6.90
N ILE A 689 24.77 5.37 -6.51
CA ILE A 689 24.81 6.01 -5.19
C ILE A 689 24.21 5.10 -4.12
N ASP A 690 24.70 5.23 -2.92
CA ASP A 690 24.09 4.63 -1.73
C ASP A 690 22.93 5.49 -1.26
N TYR A 691 21.77 4.87 -1.09
CA TYR A 691 20.57 5.54 -0.60
C TYR A 691 19.69 4.60 0.22
N ARG A 692 18.84 5.17 1.03
CA ARG A 692 17.81 4.44 1.77
C ARG A 692 16.51 5.22 1.77
N VAL A 693 15.41 4.53 1.51
CA VAL A 693 14.08 5.12 1.74
C VAL A 693 13.86 5.24 3.25
N HIS A 694 13.34 6.38 3.70
CA HIS A 694 13.19 6.71 5.11
C HIS A 694 12.51 5.57 5.89
N GLY A 695 13.14 5.15 6.98
CA GLY A 695 12.67 4.08 7.85
C GLY A 695 12.83 2.65 7.32
N SER A 696 13.45 2.46 6.16
CA SER A 696 13.73 1.12 5.61
C SER A 696 14.79 0.37 6.41
N GLY A 697 14.71 -0.96 6.38
CA GLY A 697 15.68 -1.85 7.03
C GLY A 697 16.83 -2.29 6.12
N VAL A 698 16.75 -1.95 4.82
CA VAL A 698 17.77 -2.25 3.79
C VAL A 698 18.05 -1.00 2.98
N ASN A 699 19.27 -0.87 2.47
CA ASN A 699 19.59 0.18 1.50
C ASN A 699 18.96 -0.16 0.14
N GLY A 700 18.74 0.86 -0.68
CA GLY A 700 18.26 0.66 -2.04
C GLY A 700 19.29 -0.05 -2.93
N ALA A 701 18.84 -0.52 -4.08
CA ALA A 701 19.72 -1.13 -5.07
C ALA A 701 20.75 -0.12 -5.57
N GLY A 702 22.00 -0.54 -5.72
CA GLY A 702 23.02 0.16 -6.48
C GLY A 702 22.68 0.19 -7.97
N ARG A 703 23.66 0.36 -8.84
CA ARG A 703 23.41 0.29 -10.29
C ARG A 703 22.90 -1.08 -10.68
N ASN A 704 21.67 -1.13 -11.14
CA ASN A 704 20.95 -2.37 -11.43
C ASN A 704 20.60 -2.47 -12.91
N PHE A 705 21.08 -3.54 -13.56
CA PHE A 705 20.71 -3.87 -14.93
C PHE A 705 19.59 -4.91 -14.92
N ILE A 706 18.50 -4.59 -15.61
CA ILE A 706 17.32 -5.44 -15.71
C ILE A 706 17.09 -5.80 -17.17
N LEU A 707 16.86 -7.09 -17.40
CA LEU A 707 16.43 -7.64 -18.69
C LEU A 707 15.07 -8.30 -18.51
N SER A 708 14.08 -7.95 -19.31
CA SER A 708 12.83 -8.67 -19.36
C SER A 708 12.38 -9.01 -20.77
N LEU A 709 11.72 -10.14 -20.89
CA LEU A 709 11.11 -10.67 -22.09
C LEU A 709 9.65 -10.98 -21.82
N SER A 710 8.73 -10.47 -22.63
CA SER A 710 7.34 -10.95 -22.69
C SER A 710 7.02 -11.49 -24.07
N ARG A 711 6.27 -12.59 -24.13
CA ARG A 711 5.78 -13.19 -25.36
C ARG A 711 4.38 -13.72 -25.20
N LYS A 712 3.47 -13.21 -26.04
CA LYS A 712 2.09 -13.73 -26.20
C LYS A 712 2.05 -14.77 -27.32
N PHE A 713 1.13 -15.71 -27.26
CA PHE A 713 0.95 -16.77 -28.27
C PHE A 713 -0.47 -17.31 -28.29
#